data_a0e7b2da16e44fae3977079ab85f7785
#
_entry.id   a0e7b2da16e44fae3977079ab85f7785
#
_cell.length_a   1.000
_cell.length_b   1.000
_cell.length_c   1.000
_cell.angle_alpha   90.00
_cell.angle_beta   90.00
_cell.angle_gamma   90.00
#
_symmetry.space_group_name_H-M   'P 1'
#
loop_
_entity.id
_entity.type
_entity.pdbx_description
1 polymer ?
#
loop_
_entity_poly.entity_id
_entity_poly.type
_entity_poly.pdbx_seq_one_letter_code
_entity_poly.pdbx_strand_id
1 'polypeptide(L)'
;MLSIDQLRLDGLNLDAVPLRPVARLVRPLVDALAGLHWPPDDRHQRRFARDAAGLVLIRCGELRRAFWGWSADDWVHLINASGADFRHSWGGQIGPNARPFVLIYAYLLGEFTAFDRLGRFMRPTLARRVFGADLVDDAVRRICRVLAGWGYRRDAAKLAAVICQMLLLNRSPLLEDLSTEALAALRVHPAMSGQWGKDLYGLHRAVAALGHADPPPSGHEAGPAAMEGVPAPWAASVEHWYATSTLTPKIRRGYRSVLAKIGRWLAAEHPEITEASQWTRQTCASWVAAVDRMAVGDFSQWTHGMRSQNHLGKPLTPQTKSGYLKVPRAFFRDLHEWELIPRRFDPAHALRTPRSVRALMGPDPRVIADDIWAKLLWAGLNVESGDLPTADGRTYPVELIRAITLTWLFAGQRSDEIARFRVGCIRWQHDGFPIPGDSGEVLARDAVCLLDVPTHKTGTAFTKPVDPLLGQAIEAWQAVRPAQPPMLDRKTNEYADFLFAHRARRVAKHYINTAIIPMLCRKASVPTVDVRGSITSHRARSTIASQLYNAKEPMTLFELQEWLGHRTPEATSHYAKLTPNTLARAYNDAGYFARNVRTIEVLVDRDAVASGAAASGEPWQYFDLGHGWCTYTFFEQCQHRMACARCDFYTPKDSSKGQLLEAKENLQKMLASIPLTDDERAAVDDGQAALDQLLERLTDVPTPAGPTPRQIGAPATAALLPIVDITNPPEKRAGTCDIAGSAAGGCPA
;
A
#
# COMPACT_ATOMS: atom_id res chain seq x y z
N MET A 1 -26.82 60.41 15.16
CA MET A 1 -25.99 59.24 15.53
C MET A 1 -25.82 59.31 17.03
N LEU A 2 -26.27 58.24 17.74
CA LEU A 2 -25.96 58.10 19.16
C LEU A 2 -24.48 57.77 19.31
N SER A 3 -23.78 58.45 20.23
CA SER A 3 -22.38 58.09 20.55
C SER A 3 -22.33 56.71 21.27
N ILE A 4 -21.20 56.02 21.20
CA ILE A 4 -20.99 54.75 21.93
C ILE A 4 -21.23 54.92 23.44
N ASP A 5 -20.90 56.08 23.99
CA ASP A 5 -21.18 56.39 25.40
C ASP A 5 -22.67 56.52 25.73
N GLN A 6 -23.48 56.88 24.76
CA GLN A 6 -24.94 56.91 24.89
C GLN A 6 -25.60 55.54 24.74
N LEU A 7 -24.86 54.56 24.19
CA LEU A 7 -25.31 53.17 24.03
C LEU A 7 -24.82 52.27 25.16
N ARG A 8 -24.19 52.79 26.21
CA ARG A 8 -23.81 52.01 27.38
C ARG A 8 -25.04 51.37 28.00
N LEU A 9 -25.06 50.05 28.05
CA LEU A 9 -26.17 49.26 28.59
C LEU A 9 -26.21 49.25 30.15
N ASP A 10 -25.23 49.92 30.80
CA ASP A 10 -25.16 50.05 32.25
C ASP A 10 -26.22 51.04 32.74
N GLY A 11 -27.22 50.50 33.41
CA GLY A 11 -28.27 51.31 34.02
C GLY A 11 -29.51 51.56 33.17
N LEU A 12 -29.61 50.98 31.96
CA LEU A 12 -30.87 50.99 31.21
C LEU A 12 -31.87 50.02 31.86
N ASN A 13 -32.82 50.56 32.59
CA ASN A 13 -34.01 49.82 33.01
C ASN A 13 -34.96 49.72 31.80
N LEU A 14 -34.83 48.63 31.02
CA LEU A 14 -35.59 48.42 29.78
C LEU A 14 -37.10 48.28 30.00
N ASP A 15 -37.52 48.01 31.24
CA ASP A 15 -38.95 47.88 31.60
C ASP A 15 -39.61 49.23 31.93
N ALA A 16 -38.80 50.28 32.18
CA ALA A 16 -39.30 51.60 32.65
C ALA A 16 -39.44 52.63 31.55
N VAL A 17 -39.01 52.41 30.30
CA VAL A 17 -39.00 53.44 29.24
C VAL A 17 -39.83 52.95 28.04
N PRO A 18 -40.74 53.81 27.49
CA PRO A 18 -41.55 53.47 26.31
C PRO A 18 -40.75 53.58 25.00
N LEU A 19 -39.55 53.06 24.96
CA LEU A 19 -38.67 53.00 23.77
C LEU A 19 -38.91 51.71 22.97
N ARG A 20 -40.16 51.39 22.63
CA ARG A 20 -40.59 50.20 21.98
C ARG A 20 -39.74 49.77 20.74
N PRO A 21 -39.36 50.66 19.81
CA PRO A 21 -38.53 50.28 18.68
C PRO A 21 -37.07 49.99 19.05
N VAL A 22 -36.46 50.76 19.95
CA VAL A 22 -35.09 50.59 20.41
C VAL A 22 -34.97 49.40 21.34
N ALA A 23 -35.95 49.16 22.20
CA ALA A 23 -36.00 48.02 23.09
C ALA A 23 -35.98 46.68 22.29
N ARG A 24 -36.64 46.62 21.13
CA ARG A 24 -36.60 45.43 20.25
C ARG A 24 -35.19 45.10 19.72
N LEU A 25 -34.34 46.11 19.50
CA LEU A 25 -32.94 45.91 19.08
C LEU A 25 -32.02 45.65 20.27
N VAL A 26 -32.23 46.30 21.40
CA VAL A 26 -31.35 46.22 22.56
C VAL A 26 -31.57 44.94 23.39
N ARG A 27 -32.84 44.57 23.60
CA ARG A 27 -33.19 43.42 24.45
C ARG A 27 -32.51 42.08 24.02
N PRO A 28 -32.52 41.65 22.76
CA PRO A 28 -31.83 40.47 22.35
C PRO A 28 -30.31 40.49 22.62
N LEU A 29 -29.67 41.67 22.53
CA LEU A 29 -28.25 41.85 22.84
C LEU A 29 -27.99 41.72 24.34
N VAL A 30 -28.89 42.26 25.19
CA VAL A 30 -28.81 42.11 26.65
C VAL A 30 -29.04 40.65 27.06
N ASP A 31 -30.07 40.03 26.50
CA ASP A 31 -30.40 38.63 26.81
C ASP A 31 -29.25 37.71 26.36
N ALA A 32 -28.63 37.94 25.19
CA ALA A 32 -27.44 37.21 24.76
C ALA A 32 -26.26 37.38 25.72
N LEU A 33 -26.05 38.62 26.25
CA LEU A 33 -25.02 38.85 27.29
C LEU A 33 -25.33 38.13 28.61
N ALA A 34 -26.58 38.14 29.02
CA ALA A 34 -27.02 37.46 30.23
C ALA A 34 -26.87 35.94 30.15
N GLY A 35 -27.05 35.37 28.94
CA GLY A 35 -26.88 33.95 28.67
C GLY A 35 -25.41 33.47 28.53
N LEU A 36 -24.43 34.38 28.52
CA LEU A 36 -23.03 34.00 28.40
C LEU A 36 -22.46 33.45 29.71
N HIS A 37 -21.59 32.46 29.58
CA HIS A 37 -20.83 31.92 30.68
C HIS A 37 -19.55 32.73 30.92
N TRP A 38 -19.50 33.45 32.02
CA TRP A 38 -18.40 34.32 32.37
C TRP A 38 -17.41 33.66 33.32
N PRO A 39 -16.08 33.78 33.14
CA PRO A 39 -15.12 33.38 34.15
C PRO A 39 -15.23 34.25 35.40
N PRO A 40 -14.75 33.77 36.55
CA PRO A 40 -14.60 34.60 37.73
C PRO A 40 -13.76 35.86 37.39
N ASP A 41 -14.13 37.02 37.92
CA ASP A 41 -13.42 38.30 37.77
C ASP A 41 -13.33 38.88 36.33
N ASP A 42 -14.48 39.08 35.70
CA ASP A 42 -14.60 39.35 34.27
C ASP A 42 -15.10 40.75 33.93
N ARG A 43 -14.91 41.74 34.82
CA ARG A 43 -15.39 43.14 34.62
C ARG A 43 -14.93 43.74 33.30
N HIS A 44 -13.65 43.51 32.94
CA HIS A 44 -13.11 44.06 31.69
C HIS A 44 -13.74 43.42 30.44
N GLN A 45 -14.00 42.13 30.47
CA GLN A 45 -14.60 41.46 29.31
C GLN A 45 -16.05 41.81 29.14
N ARG A 46 -16.80 42.02 30.21
CA ARG A 46 -18.19 42.56 30.14
C ARG A 46 -18.23 43.95 29.50
N ARG A 47 -17.22 44.78 29.73
CA ARG A 47 -17.09 46.07 29.05
C ARG A 47 -16.91 45.86 27.53
N PHE A 48 -15.99 45.00 27.10
CA PHE A 48 -15.79 44.73 25.69
C PHE A 48 -17.04 44.14 25.01
N ALA A 49 -17.80 43.33 25.71
CA ALA A 49 -19.06 42.79 25.21
C ALA A 49 -20.12 43.90 25.02
N ARG A 50 -20.19 44.89 25.91
CA ARG A 50 -21.06 46.06 25.75
C ARG A 50 -20.61 46.97 24.60
N ASP A 51 -19.30 47.17 24.48
CA ASP A 51 -18.72 47.90 23.34
C ASP A 51 -19.06 47.24 22.01
N ALA A 52 -19.02 45.90 21.96
CA ALA A 52 -19.42 45.12 20.79
C ALA A 52 -20.93 45.25 20.49
N ALA A 53 -21.79 45.27 21.52
CA ALA A 53 -23.22 45.51 21.35
C ALA A 53 -23.48 46.89 20.75
N GLY A 54 -22.74 47.90 21.23
CA GLY A 54 -22.78 49.28 20.68
C GLY A 54 -22.43 49.26 19.17
N LEU A 55 -21.39 48.53 18.75
CA LEU A 55 -21.04 48.40 17.33
C LEU A 55 -22.15 47.76 16.51
N VAL A 56 -22.81 46.71 17.01
CA VAL A 56 -23.94 46.07 16.32
C VAL A 56 -25.07 47.08 16.13
N LEU A 57 -25.39 47.90 17.15
CA LEU A 57 -26.45 48.91 17.07
C LEU A 57 -26.08 50.04 16.11
N ILE A 58 -24.84 50.53 16.12
CA ILE A 58 -24.37 51.53 15.15
C ILE A 58 -24.53 50.97 13.73
N ARG A 59 -24.11 49.73 13.50
CA ARG A 59 -24.23 49.11 12.19
C ARG A 59 -25.68 48.89 11.76
N CYS A 60 -26.60 48.61 12.66
CA CYS A 60 -28.04 48.62 12.39
C CYS A 60 -28.51 49.95 11.86
N GLY A 61 -28.05 51.07 12.47
CA GLY A 61 -28.35 52.44 12.03
C GLY A 61 -27.79 52.76 10.64
N GLU A 62 -26.53 52.37 10.39
CA GLU A 62 -25.88 52.58 9.08
C GLU A 62 -26.59 51.82 7.96
N LEU A 63 -26.91 50.54 8.20
CA LEU A 63 -27.59 49.68 7.22
C LEU A 63 -29.11 49.95 7.15
N ARG A 64 -29.66 50.70 8.07
CA ARG A 64 -31.13 50.88 8.26
C ARG A 64 -31.87 49.53 8.30
N ARG A 65 -31.23 48.52 8.86
CA ARG A 65 -31.72 47.15 8.93
C ARG A 65 -31.29 46.52 10.25
N ALA A 66 -32.19 45.83 10.89
CA ALA A 66 -31.93 45.13 12.14
C ALA A 66 -31.00 43.89 11.89
N PHE A 67 -30.22 43.51 12.89
CA PHE A 67 -29.18 42.46 12.78
C PHE A 67 -29.74 41.06 12.44
N TRP A 68 -31.00 40.78 12.76
CA TRP A 68 -31.64 39.52 12.32
C TRP A 68 -31.96 39.46 10.83
N GLY A 69 -31.87 40.52 10.12
CA GLY A 69 -31.98 40.59 8.67
C GLY A 69 -30.61 40.68 7.96
N TRP A 70 -29.49 40.57 8.69
CA TRP A 70 -28.18 40.70 8.10
C TRP A 70 -27.76 39.36 7.44
N SER A 71 -27.06 39.51 6.34
CA SER A 71 -26.40 38.40 5.67
C SER A 71 -25.07 38.01 6.37
N ALA A 72 -24.51 36.85 6.00
CA ALA A 72 -23.17 36.49 6.45
C ALA A 72 -22.11 37.56 6.04
N ASP A 73 -22.32 38.24 4.89
CA ASP A 73 -21.43 39.33 4.43
C ASP A 73 -21.48 40.55 5.36
N ASP A 74 -22.68 40.96 5.80
CA ASP A 74 -22.82 42.04 6.73
C ASP A 74 -22.11 41.80 8.06
N TRP A 75 -22.21 40.53 8.58
CA TRP A 75 -21.52 40.12 9.77
C TRP A 75 -19.99 40.03 9.57
N VAL A 76 -19.51 39.48 8.46
CA VAL A 76 -18.07 39.43 8.14
C VAL A 76 -17.49 40.85 8.04
N HIS A 77 -18.22 41.77 7.45
CA HIS A 77 -17.79 43.17 7.36
C HIS A 77 -17.63 43.79 8.76
N LEU A 78 -18.56 43.54 9.69
CA LEU A 78 -18.47 44.04 11.05
C LEU A 78 -17.35 43.35 11.87
N ILE A 79 -17.23 42.02 11.78
CA ILE A 79 -16.21 41.23 12.51
C ILE A 79 -14.82 41.49 11.93
N ASN A 80 -14.73 41.77 10.64
CA ASN A 80 -13.53 41.80 9.80
C ASN A 80 -12.82 40.45 9.71
N ALA A 81 -12.08 40.22 8.65
CA ALA A 81 -11.40 38.95 8.42
C ALA A 81 -10.33 38.63 9.51
N SER A 82 -9.63 39.67 9.99
CA SER A 82 -8.61 39.50 11.04
C SER A 82 -8.77 40.52 12.17
N GLY A 83 -8.07 40.26 13.27
CA GLY A 83 -8.01 41.24 14.38
C GLY A 83 -7.22 42.51 14.03
N ALA A 84 -6.35 42.45 13.02
CA ALA A 84 -5.64 43.64 12.52
C ALA A 84 -6.59 44.51 11.70
N ASP A 85 -7.40 43.92 10.82
CA ASP A 85 -8.38 44.60 10.02
C ASP A 85 -9.45 45.23 10.91
N PHE A 86 -9.88 44.52 11.95
CA PHE A 86 -10.83 45.06 12.95
C PHE A 86 -10.27 46.29 13.66
N ARG A 87 -9.00 46.29 14.06
CA ARG A 87 -8.35 47.46 14.66
C ARG A 87 -8.27 48.65 13.68
N HIS A 88 -7.98 48.33 12.42
CA HIS A 88 -7.95 49.38 11.39
C HIS A 88 -9.31 50.01 11.17
N SER A 89 -10.38 49.21 11.08
CA SER A 89 -11.74 49.68 10.82
C SER A 89 -12.37 50.39 12.03
N TRP A 90 -12.12 49.90 13.25
CA TRP A 90 -12.85 50.32 14.46
C TRP A 90 -11.96 50.85 15.60
N GLY A 91 -10.63 50.79 15.47
CA GLY A 91 -9.68 51.08 16.55
C GLY A 91 -9.76 52.52 17.11
N GLY A 92 -10.29 53.46 16.35
CA GLY A 92 -10.56 54.83 16.83
C GLY A 92 -11.80 54.95 17.72
N GLN A 93 -12.66 53.93 17.70
CA GLN A 93 -13.93 53.91 18.41
C GLN A 93 -13.99 52.88 19.54
N ILE A 94 -13.43 51.69 19.28
CA ILE A 94 -13.56 50.54 20.17
C ILE A 94 -12.25 49.75 20.21
N GLY A 95 -11.91 49.24 21.39
CA GLY A 95 -10.72 48.41 21.57
C GLY A 95 -10.82 47.07 20.83
N PRO A 96 -9.67 46.50 20.38
CA PRO A 96 -9.62 45.27 19.58
C PRO A 96 -10.19 44.03 20.30
N ASN A 97 -10.30 44.09 21.60
CA ASN A 97 -10.84 43.02 22.44
C ASN A 97 -12.38 42.90 22.35
N ALA A 98 -13.05 43.83 21.69
CA ALA A 98 -14.49 43.73 21.40
C ALA A 98 -14.80 42.76 20.24
N ARG A 99 -13.85 42.52 19.31
CA ARG A 99 -14.07 41.66 18.14
C ARG A 99 -14.59 40.24 18.49
N PRO A 100 -14.06 39.51 19.50
CA PRO A 100 -14.60 38.22 19.90
C PRO A 100 -16.09 38.31 20.31
N PHE A 101 -16.52 39.40 20.90
CA PHE A 101 -17.91 39.57 21.32
C PHE A 101 -18.83 39.97 20.16
N VAL A 102 -18.33 40.68 19.16
CA VAL A 102 -19.07 40.87 17.89
C VAL A 102 -19.32 39.51 17.24
N LEU A 103 -18.33 38.61 17.23
CA LEU A 103 -18.49 37.24 16.73
C LEU A 103 -19.50 36.43 17.56
N ILE A 104 -19.54 36.63 18.90
CA ILE A 104 -20.54 36.00 19.77
C ILE A 104 -21.94 36.43 19.39
N TYR A 105 -22.17 37.73 19.19
CA TYR A 105 -23.48 38.25 18.75
C TYR A 105 -23.86 37.72 17.37
N ALA A 106 -22.92 37.70 16.41
CA ALA A 106 -23.19 37.14 15.11
C ALA A 106 -23.60 35.65 15.21
N TYR A 107 -22.93 34.88 16.07
CA TYR A 107 -23.24 33.47 16.29
C TYR A 107 -24.60 33.25 16.95
N LEU A 108 -24.90 34.01 18.02
CA LEU A 108 -26.13 33.84 18.80
C LEU A 108 -27.36 34.42 18.10
N LEU A 109 -27.22 35.60 17.51
CA LEU A 109 -28.35 36.39 17.01
C LEU A 109 -28.44 36.41 15.47
N GLY A 110 -27.33 36.18 14.76
CA GLY A 110 -27.26 36.17 13.31
C GLY A 110 -27.07 34.78 12.70
N GLU A 111 -27.17 33.74 13.50
CA GLU A 111 -26.95 32.36 13.08
C GLU A 111 -25.65 32.14 12.27
N PHE A 112 -24.64 32.96 12.54
CA PHE A 112 -23.41 33.03 11.79
C PHE A 112 -22.56 31.75 11.95
N THR A 113 -22.28 31.07 10.85
CA THR A 113 -21.45 29.84 10.78
C THR A 113 -20.33 29.91 9.74
N ALA A 114 -20.20 31.07 9.03
CA ALA A 114 -19.19 31.27 7.99
C ALA A 114 -17.78 31.49 8.56
N PHE A 115 -17.31 30.54 9.41
CA PHE A 115 -16.01 30.63 10.09
C PHE A 115 -14.82 30.49 9.15
N ASP A 116 -15.01 29.92 7.96
CA ASP A 116 -14.02 29.86 6.88
C ASP A 116 -13.63 31.24 6.33
N ARG A 117 -14.52 32.21 6.45
CA ARG A 117 -14.33 33.60 6.00
C ARG A 117 -13.60 34.48 7.02
N LEU A 118 -13.43 33.94 8.24
CA LEU A 118 -12.71 34.61 9.32
C LEU A 118 -11.29 34.01 9.42
N GLY A 119 -10.31 34.88 9.60
CA GLY A 119 -8.96 34.46 9.94
C GLY A 119 -8.88 33.82 11.33
N ARG A 120 -7.74 33.97 11.98
CA ARG A 120 -7.50 33.35 13.29
C ARG A 120 -8.41 33.94 14.36
N PHE A 121 -9.17 33.06 15.05
CA PHE A 121 -9.90 33.38 16.27
C PHE A 121 -9.90 32.19 17.23
N MET A 122 -10.19 32.43 18.52
CA MET A 122 -10.11 31.41 19.58
C MET A 122 -11.42 30.63 19.70
N ARG A 123 -11.56 29.56 18.91
CA ARG A 123 -12.76 28.68 18.89
C ARG A 123 -13.12 28.10 20.26
N PRO A 124 -12.16 27.62 21.07
CA PRO A 124 -12.48 27.15 22.41
C PRO A 124 -13.04 28.24 23.34
N THR A 125 -12.53 29.46 23.20
CA THR A 125 -13.06 30.62 24.00
C THR A 125 -14.48 30.93 23.59
N LEU A 126 -14.79 30.98 22.31
CA LEU A 126 -16.16 31.20 21.81
C LEU A 126 -17.09 30.08 22.31
N ALA A 127 -16.72 28.81 22.13
CA ALA A 127 -17.54 27.69 22.57
C ALA A 127 -17.83 27.73 24.08
N ARG A 128 -16.79 27.95 24.91
CA ARG A 128 -16.94 28.00 26.36
C ARG A 128 -17.82 29.20 26.81
N ARG A 129 -17.77 30.32 26.11
CA ARG A 129 -18.62 31.48 26.38
C ARG A 129 -20.09 31.19 26.10
N VAL A 130 -20.34 30.49 24.99
CA VAL A 130 -21.70 30.21 24.52
C VAL A 130 -22.33 29.04 25.28
N PHE A 131 -21.59 27.98 25.46
CA PHE A 131 -22.11 26.69 25.96
C PHE A 131 -21.75 26.39 27.42
N GLY A 132 -20.82 27.12 28.01
CA GLY A 132 -20.25 26.80 29.33
C GLY A 132 -18.95 25.99 29.23
N ALA A 133 -18.05 26.31 30.16
CA ALA A 133 -16.73 25.66 30.18
C ALA A 133 -16.83 24.16 30.46
N ASP A 134 -17.66 23.78 31.45
CA ASP A 134 -17.76 22.40 31.91
C ASP A 134 -18.25 21.44 30.81
N LEU A 135 -19.29 21.83 30.05
CA LEU A 135 -19.84 21.03 28.96
C LEU A 135 -18.85 20.90 27.79
N VAL A 136 -18.24 22.03 27.40
CA VAL A 136 -17.27 22.04 26.30
C VAL A 136 -16.03 21.24 26.65
N ASP A 137 -15.50 21.41 27.87
CA ASP A 137 -14.30 20.72 28.32
C ASP A 137 -14.56 19.24 28.55
N ASP A 138 -15.77 18.84 28.94
CA ASP A 138 -16.15 17.43 29.01
C ASP A 138 -16.22 16.80 27.62
N ALA A 139 -16.89 17.43 26.66
CA ALA A 139 -16.94 16.96 25.28
C ALA A 139 -15.54 16.81 24.67
N VAL A 140 -14.68 17.83 24.85
CA VAL A 140 -13.28 17.80 24.39
C VAL A 140 -12.52 16.65 25.06
N ARG A 141 -12.65 16.49 26.39
CA ARG A 141 -11.98 15.42 27.17
C ARG A 141 -12.39 14.04 26.73
N ARG A 142 -13.70 13.78 26.52
CA ARG A 142 -14.24 12.49 26.07
C ARG A 142 -13.68 12.12 24.68
N ILE A 143 -13.75 13.02 23.71
CA ILE A 143 -13.20 12.79 22.38
C ILE A 143 -11.69 12.61 22.42
N CYS A 144 -10.95 13.48 23.14
CA CYS A 144 -9.50 13.39 23.25
C CYS A 144 -9.05 12.05 23.87
N ARG A 145 -9.77 11.55 24.88
CA ARG A 145 -9.48 10.24 25.51
C ARG A 145 -9.61 9.11 24.50
N VAL A 146 -10.66 9.08 23.70
CA VAL A 146 -10.85 8.07 22.66
C VAL A 146 -9.73 8.16 21.61
N LEU A 147 -9.42 9.35 21.14
CA LEU A 147 -8.37 9.55 20.12
C LEU A 147 -6.98 9.20 20.66
N ALA A 148 -6.67 9.56 21.91
CA ALA A 148 -5.42 9.20 22.57
C ALA A 148 -5.29 7.68 22.72
N GLY A 149 -6.37 6.99 23.08
CA GLY A 149 -6.44 5.53 23.12
C GLY A 149 -6.14 4.87 21.78
N TRP A 150 -6.40 5.53 20.66
CA TRP A 150 -6.06 5.06 19.32
C TRP A 150 -4.66 5.45 18.84
N GLY A 151 -3.87 6.13 19.69
CA GLY A 151 -2.50 6.56 19.37
C GLY A 151 -2.39 7.92 18.67
N TYR A 152 -3.42 8.77 18.73
CA TYR A 152 -3.29 10.15 18.29
C TYR A 152 -2.38 10.93 19.27
N ARG A 153 -1.27 11.45 18.75
CA ARG A 153 -0.35 12.33 19.48
C ARG A 153 -0.41 13.72 18.86
N ARG A 154 -1.50 14.42 19.04
CA ARG A 154 -1.66 15.80 18.58
C ARG A 154 -1.57 16.77 19.74
N ASP A 155 -1.15 17.99 19.41
CA ASP A 155 -1.28 19.13 20.29
C ASP A 155 -2.74 19.26 20.76
N ALA A 156 -2.94 19.20 22.06
CA ALA A 156 -4.26 19.23 22.69
C ALA A 156 -5.02 20.51 22.34
N ALA A 157 -4.32 21.65 22.22
CA ALA A 157 -4.96 22.93 21.90
C ALA A 157 -5.47 22.93 20.44
N LYS A 158 -4.73 22.36 19.49
CA LYS A 158 -5.18 22.22 18.10
C LYS A 158 -6.37 21.29 17.97
N LEU A 159 -6.36 20.19 18.72
CA LEU A 159 -7.47 19.24 18.72
C LEU A 159 -8.72 19.84 19.34
N ALA A 160 -8.58 20.55 20.48
CA ALA A 160 -9.68 21.26 21.11
C ALA A 160 -10.29 22.31 20.18
N ALA A 161 -9.48 23.02 19.39
CA ALA A 161 -10.00 24.01 18.44
C ALA A 161 -10.87 23.36 17.34
N VAL A 162 -10.49 22.17 16.83
CA VAL A 162 -11.29 21.44 15.82
C VAL A 162 -12.58 20.92 16.43
N ILE A 163 -12.52 20.35 17.62
CA ILE A 163 -13.71 19.86 18.35
C ILE A 163 -14.66 21.01 18.63
N CYS A 164 -14.17 22.12 19.16
CA CYS A 164 -15.00 23.28 19.44
C CYS A 164 -15.63 23.87 18.15
N GLN A 165 -14.93 23.85 17.02
CA GLN A 165 -15.52 24.25 15.75
C GLN A 165 -16.67 23.33 15.34
N MET A 166 -16.52 22.03 15.51
CA MET A 166 -17.57 21.03 15.25
C MET A 166 -18.79 21.27 16.14
N LEU A 167 -18.61 21.49 17.45
CA LEU A 167 -19.68 21.80 18.38
C LEU A 167 -20.40 23.10 18.05
N LEU A 168 -19.64 24.16 17.71
CA LEU A 168 -20.20 25.44 17.28
C LEU A 168 -21.04 25.34 16.02
N LEU A 169 -20.56 24.59 15.01
CA LEU A 169 -21.31 24.37 13.77
C LEU A 169 -22.55 23.52 13.99
N ASN A 170 -22.50 22.57 14.92
CA ASN A 170 -23.66 21.77 15.33
C ASN A 170 -24.62 22.52 16.27
N ARG A 171 -24.23 23.69 16.76
CA ARG A 171 -24.99 24.52 17.72
C ARG A 171 -25.33 23.81 19.04
N SER A 172 -24.59 22.81 19.42
CA SER A 172 -24.74 22.09 20.69
C SER A 172 -23.39 21.67 21.26
N PRO A 173 -23.20 21.77 22.59
CA PRO A 173 -22.03 21.23 23.26
C PRO A 173 -22.14 19.71 23.53
N LEU A 174 -23.34 19.13 23.37
CA LEU A 174 -23.61 17.74 23.67
C LEU A 174 -23.15 16.84 22.53
N LEU A 175 -22.37 15.82 22.86
CA LEU A 175 -21.91 14.84 21.87
C LEU A 175 -23.07 13.98 21.36
N GLU A 176 -24.10 13.83 22.15
CA GLU A 176 -25.35 13.13 21.86
C GLU A 176 -26.10 13.75 20.66
N ASP A 177 -25.93 15.04 20.44
CA ASP A 177 -26.56 15.79 19.31
C ASP A 177 -25.74 15.69 18.01
N LEU A 178 -24.56 15.08 18.06
CA LEU A 178 -23.75 14.80 16.89
C LEU A 178 -24.19 13.50 16.20
N SER A 179 -25.41 13.50 15.69
CA SER A 179 -25.97 12.37 14.96
C SER A 179 -25.20 12.06 13.66
N THR A 180 -25.49 10.94 13.04
CA THR A 180 -24.94 10.56 11.71
C THR A 180 -25.21 11.62 10.65
N GLU A 181 -26.43 12.20 10.66
CA GLU A 181 -26.89 13.27 9.75
C GLU A 181 -26.15 14.58 10.02
N ALA A 182 -26.01 14.99 11.29
CA ALA A 182 -25.27 16.17 11.70
C ALA A 182 -23.80 16.10 11.24
N LEU A 183 -23.15 14.96 11.45
CA LEU A 183 -21.78 14.73 11.02
C LEU A 183 -21.64 14.66 9.48
N ALA A 184 -22.67 14.19 8.76
CA ALA A 184 -22.70 14.24 7.30
C ALA A 184 -22.83 15.69 6.79
N ALA A 185 -23.68 16.51 7.41
CA ALA A 185 -23.80 17.94 7.10
C ALA A 185 -22.50 18.70 7.37
N LEU A 186 -21.84 18.44 8.51
CA LEU A 186 -20.53 19.02 8.83
C LEU A 186 -19.45 18.68 7.80
N ARG A 187 -19.51 17.50 7.18
CA ARG A 187 -18.53 17.06 6.18
C ARG A 187 -18.53 17.90 4.91
N VAL A 188 -19.67 18.42 4.53
CA VAL A 188 -19.81 19.29 3.34
C VAL A 188 -19.81 20.78 3.69
N HIS A 189 -19.78 21.13 4.97
CA HIS A 189 -19.79 22.51 5.41
C HIS A 189 -18.49 23.24 5.05
N PRO A 190 -18.52 24.44 4.42
CA PRO A 190 -17.32 25.17 3.99
C PRO A 190 -16.31 25.40 5.12
N ALA A 191 -16.77 25.73 6.33
CA ALA A 191 -15.92 25.97 7.50
C ALA A 191 -15.19 24.70 8.00
N MET A 192 -15.59 23.51 7.56
CA MET A 192 -14.90 22.23 7.83
C MET A 192 -14.07 21.74 6.63
N SER A 193 -13.78 22.60 5.65
CA SER A 193 -12.95 22.28 4.50
C SER A 193 -11.44 22.28 4.82
N GLY A 194 -10.61 21.87 3.86
CA GLY A 194 -9.16 21.94 3.96
C GLY A 194 -8.58 21.16 5.13
N GLN A 195 -7.82 21.82 5.99
CA GLN A 195 -7.15 21.19 7.15
C GLN A 195 -8.17 20.69 8.20
N TRP A 196 -9.29 21.39 8.40
CA TRP A 196 -10.33 21.01 9.34
C TRP A 196 -11.02 19.70 8.93
N GLY A 197 -11.31 19.53 7.64
CA GLY A 197 -11.94 18.33 7.12
C GLY A 197 -11.06 17.07 7.21
N LYS A 198 -9.73 17.24 7.21
CA LYS A 198 -8.81 16.09 7.40
C LYS A 198 -8.98 15.44 8.78
N ASP A 199 -9.36 16.21 9.78
CA ASP A 199 -9.52 15.72 11.14
C ASP A 199 -10.93 15.18 11.40
N LEU A 200 -11.93 15.67 10.67
CA LEU A 200 -13.34 15.32 10.85
C LEU A 200 -13.59 13.81 10.75
N TYR A 201 -12.84 13.08 9.91
CA TYR A 201 -13.00 11.64 9.82
C TYR A 201 -12.61 10.91 11.13
N GLY A 202 -11.54 11.36 11.78
CA GLY A 202 -11.13 10.81 13.09
C GLY A 202 -12.12 11.17 14.20
N LEU A 203 -12.60 12.41 14.19
CA LEU A 203 -13.61 12.92 15.14
C LEU A 203 -14.94 12.18 14.99
N HIS A 204 -15.44 12.00 13.76
CA HIS A 204 -16.65 11.22 13.49
C HIS A 204 -16.54 9.81 14.05
N ARG A 205 -15.40 9.14 13.86
CA ARG A 205 -15.18 7.80 14.44
C ARG A 205 -15.13 7.82 15.96
N ALA A 206 -14.59 8.88 16.56
CA ALA A 206 -14.57 9.01 18.02
C ALA A 206 -15.99 9.18 18.57
N VAL A 207 -16.83 10.01 17.92
CA VAL A 207 -18.25 10.17 18.28
C VAL A 207 -19.00 8.84 18.10
N ALA A 208 -18.76 8.12 17.01
CA ALA A 208 -19.35 6.79 16.78
C ALA A 208 -18.92 5.77 17.84
N ALA A 209 -17.66 5.78 18.28
CA ALA A 209 -17.17 4.90 19.34
C ALA A 209 -17.74 5.25 20.72
N LEU A 210 -18.23 6.47 20.90
CA LEU A 210 -18.97 6.90 22.09
C LEU A 210 -20.46 6.52 22.02
N GLY A 211 -20.92 5.96 20.90
CA GLY A 211 -22.30 5.48 20.72
C GLY A 211 -23.29 6.54 20.23
N HIS A 212 -22.81 7.71 19.75
CA HIS A 212 -23.68 8.83 19.39
C HIS A 212 -23.96 8.92 17.86
N ALA A 213 -23.23 8.16 17.05
CA ALA A 213 -23.42 8.13 15.58
C ALA A 213 -22.96 6.79 15.01
N ASP A 214 -23.36 6.53 13.75
CA ASP A 214 -22.81 5.42 12.97
C ASP A 214 -21.38 5.70 12.53
N PRO A 215 -20.53 4.68 12.31
CA PRO A 215 -19.23 4.87 11.72
C PRO A 215 -19.30 5.55 10.34
N PRO A 216 -18.36 6.45 10.01
CA PRO A 216 -18.40 7.16 8.74
C PRO A 216 -18.38 6.18 7.55
N PRO A 217 -19.17 6.44 6.50
CA PRO A 217 -19.21 5.57 5.33
C PRO A 217 -17.83 5.44 4.70
N SER A 218 -17.44 4.22 4.41
CA SER A 218 -16.15 3.92 3.83
C SER A 218 -16.26 3.87 2.31
N GLY A 219 -15.88 4.94 1.61
CA GLY A 219 -15.72 4.95 0.16
C GLY A 219 -16.12 6.27 -0.49
N HIS A 220 -15.39 6.62 -1.54
CA HIS A 220 -15.91 7.57 -2.52
C HIS A 220 -16.86 6.78 -3.44
N GLU A 221 -18.11 7.15 -3.46
CA GLU A 221 -19.00 6.81 -4.56
C GLU A 221 -18.49 7.55 -5.79
N ALA A 222 -18.24 6.80 -6.87
CA ALA A 222 -17.89 7.42 -8.13
C ALA A 222 -19.13 8.19 -8.62
N GLY A 223 -19.03 9.51 -8.62
CA GLY A 223 -20.14 10.39 -9.03
C GLY A 223 -20.55 10.20 -10.50
N PRO A 224 -21.66 10.85 -10.90
CA PRO A 224 -22.28 10.71 -12.23
C PRO A 224 -21.40 11.16 -13.40
N ALA A 225 -20.31 11.88 -13.16
CA ALA A 225 -19.40 12.41 -14.19
C ALA A 225 -18.72 11.38 -15.10
N ALA A 226 -18.80 10.08 -14.80
CA ALA A 226 -18.12 9.02 -15.56
C ALA A 226 -18.68 8.82 -16.98
N MET A 227 -19.88 9.31 -17.32
CA MET A 227 -20.54 9.10 -18.62
C MET A 227 -20.61 10.35 -19.50
N GLU A 228 -19.99 11.44 -19.13
CA GLU A 228 -19.91 12.64 -19.96
C GLU A 228 -19.22 12.34 -21.31
N GLY A 229 -19.81 12.81 -22.41
CA GLY A 229 -19.32 12.55 -23.78
C GLY A 229 -19.62 11.13 -24.30
N VAL A 230 -20.48 10.37 -23.62
CA VAL A 230 -20.93 9.02 -24.03
C VAL A 230 -22.33 9.12 -24.64
N PRO A 231 -22.63 8.46 -25.77
CA PRO A 231 -23.98 8.43 -26.33
C PRO A 231 -24.98 7.88 -25.29
N ALA A 232 -26.13 8.53 -25.14
CA ALA A 232 -27.11 8.20 -24.10
C ALA A 232 -27.62 6.75 -24.16
N PRO A 233 -27.95 6.15 -25.33
CA PRO A 233 -28.35 4.75 -25.40
C PRO A 233 -27.23 3.78 -25.01
N TRP A 234 -25.96 4.06 -25.38
CA TRP A 234 -24.81 3.29 -24.94
C TRP A 234 -24.64 3.38 -23.42
N ALA A 235 -24.71 4.59 -22.87
CA ALA A 235 -24.63 4.80 -21.42
C ALA A 235 -25.71 4.04 -20.66
N ALA A 236 -26.95 4.04 -21.15
CA ALA A 236 -28.06 3.27 -20.57
C ALA A 236 -27.77 1.75 -20.54
N SER A 237 -27.25 1.19 -21.63
CA SER A 237 -26.84 -0.22 -21.69
C SER A 237 -25.72 -0.54 -20.70
N VAL A 238 -24.74 0.35 -20.55
CA VAL A 238 -23.63 0.20 -19.61
C VAL A 238 -24.10 0.27 -18.15
N GLU A 239 -25.00 1.21 -17.82
CA GLU A 239 -25.54 1.32 -16.46
C GLU A 239 -26.42 0.13 -16.10
N HIS A 240 -27.24 -0.35 -17.04
CA HIS A 240 -28.02 -1.57 -16.84
C HIS A 240 -27.10 -2.77 -16.56
N TRP A 241 -26.07 -2.97 -17.40
CA TRP A 241 -25.08 -4.02 -17.18
C TRP A 241 -24.34 -3.86 -15.83
N TYR A 242 -24.01 -2.61 -15.45
CA TYR A 242 -23.34 -2.32 -14.17
C TYR A 242 -24.22 -2.69 -12.98
N ALA A 243 -25.53 -2.48 -13.07
CA ALA A 243 -26.47 -2.80 -12.01
C ALA A 243 -26.68 -4.32 -11.86
N THR A 244 -26.78 -5.04 -12.98
CA THR A 244 -27.16 -6.47 -13.04
C THR A 244 -25.99 -7.44 -12.99
N SER A 245 -24.77 -6.99 -13.32
CA SER A 245 -23.58 -7.85 -13.36
C SER A 245 -23.21 -8.44 -12.00
N THR A 246 -22.91 -9.74 -11.97
CA THR A 246 -22.45 -10.49 -10.79
C THR A 246 -20.98 -10.31 -10.45
N LEU A 247 -20.23 -9.55 -11.25
CA LEU A 247 -18.82 -9.25 -10.99
C LEU A 247 -18.64 -8.43 -9.72
N THR A 248 -17.48 -8.57 -9.07
CA THR A 248 -17.19 -7.80 -7.86
C THR A 248 -17.29 -6.29 -8.10
N PRO A 249 -17.72 -5.47 -7.12
CA PRO A 249 -17.92 -4.03 -7.29
C PRO A 249 -16.70 -3.28 -7.85
N LYS A 250 -15.48 -3.75 -7.53
CA LYS A 250 -14.25 -3.17 -8.07
C LYS A 250 -14.07 -3.47 -9.56
N ILE A 251 -14.36 -4.69 -9.97
CA ILE A 251 -14.25 -5.09 -11.39
C ILE A 251 -15.32 -4.38 -12.20
N ARG A 252 -16.56 -4.35 -11.72
CA ARG A 252 -17.67 -3.62 -12.37
C ARG A 252 -17.31 -2.14 -12.61
N ARG A 253 -16.78 -1.43 -11.61
CA ARG A 253 -16.33 -0.05 -11.77
C ARG A 253 -15.23 0.10 -12.82
N GLY A 254 -14.25 -0.80 -12.83
CA GLY A 254 -13.20 -0.80 -13.84
C GLY A 254 -13.75 -1.03 -15.26
N TYR A 255 -14.67 -1.96 -15.40
CA TYR A 255 -15.31 -2.26 -16.66
C TYR A 255 -16.19 -1.10 -17.15
N ARG A 256 -17.00 -0.50 -16.27
CA ARG A 256 -17.77 0.71 -16.53
C ARG A 256 -16.91 1.85 -17.09
N SER A 257 -15.72 2.06 -16.50
CA SER A 257 -14.78 3.07 -16.97
C SER A 257 -14.26 2.80 -18.39
N VAL A 258 -13.98 1.54 -18.73
CA VAL A 258 -13.55 1.16 -20.09
C VAL A 258 -14.72 1.24 -21.07
N LEU A 259 -15.94 0.83 -20.67
CA LEU A 259 -17.12 0.95 -21.51
C LEU A 259 -17.50 2.42 -21.78
N ALA A 260 -17.33 3.31 -20.82
CA ALA A 260 -17.46 4.75 -21.05
C ALA A 260 -16.41 5.29 -22.04
N LYS A 261 -15.16 4.77 -21.99
CA LYS A 261 -14.12 5.08 -22.97
C LYS A 261 -14.54 4.62 -24.38
N ILE A 262 -15.10 3.42 -24.51
CA ILE A 262 -15.65 2.90 -25.77
C ILE A 262 -16.76 3.82 -26.29
N GLY A 263 -17.67 4.25 -25.43
CA GLY A 263 -18.73 5.20 -25.82
C GLY A 263 -18.19 6.52 -26.36
N ARG A 264 -17.13 7.07 -25.76
CA ARG A 264 -16.49 8.29 -26.30
C ARG A 264 -15.77 8.04 -27.60
N TRP A 265 -15.16 6.87 -27.77
CA TRP A 265 -14.58 6.45 -29.04
C TRP A 265 -15.66 6.33 -30.13
N LEU A 266 -16.81 5.75 -29.81
CA LEU A 266 -17.97 5.70 -30.72
C LEU A 266 -18.41 7.10 -31.12
N ALA A 267 -18.58 8.00 -30.13
CA ALA A 267 -18.99 9.38 -30.41
C ALA A 267 -18.02 10.13 -31.32
N ALA A 268 -16.71 9.81 -31.24
CA ALA A 268 -15.66 10.47 -32.01
C ALA A 268 -15.45 9.85 -33.39
N GLU A 269 -15.42 8.51 -33.50
CA GLU A 269 -14.98 7.78 -34.70
C GLU A 269 -16.15 7.10 -35.43
N HIS A 270 -17.28 6.83 -34.73
CA HIS A 270 -18.44 6.11 -35.24
C HIS A 270 -19.75 6.72 -34.73
N PRO A 271 -20.04 8.01 -35.00
CA PRO A 271 -21.19 8.71 -34.46
C PRO A 271 -22.54 8.10 -34.87
N GLU A 272 -22.57 7.30 -35.92
CA GLU A 272 -23.73 6.53 -36.38
C GLU A 272 -24.07 5.36 -35.44
N ILE A 273 -23.14 4.92 -34.59
CA ILE A 273 -23.32 3.82 -33.64
C ILE A 273 -23.54 4.38 -32.25
N THR A 274 -24.78 4.48 -31.82
CA THR A 274 -25.15 5.06 -30.53
C THR A 274 -25.53 4.04 -29.47
N GLU A 275 -25.78 2.79 -29.85
CA GLU A 275 -26.23 1.72 -28.94
C GLU A 275 -25.52 0.38 -29.17
N ALA A 276 -25.55 -0.48 -28.16
CA ALA A 276 -24.88 -1.78 -28.19
C ALA A 276 -25.47 -2.73 -29.26
N SER A 277 -26.75 -2.63 -29.57
CA SER A 277 -27.45 -3.47 -30.57
C SER A 277 -26.94 -3.25 -32.01
N GLN A 278 -26.36 -2.06 -32.30
CA GLN A 278 -25.83 -1.70 -33.62
C GLN A 278 -24.43 -2.26 -33.88
N TRP A 279 -23.76 -2.80 -32.86
CA TRP A 279 -22.44 -3.36 -33.06
C TRP A 279 -22.42 -4.54 -34.00
N THR A 280 -21.42 -4.56 -34.86
CA THR A 280 -21.16 -5.60 -35.84
C THR A 280 -19.74 -6.16 -35.65
N ARG A 281 -19.45 -7.25 -36.38
CA ARG A 281 -18.08 -7.78 -36.43
C ARG A 281 -17.06 -6.74 -36.96
N GLN A 282 -17.49 -5.87 -37.88
CA GLN A 282 -16.65 -4.78 -38.42
C GLN A 282 -16.37 -3.73 -37.34
N THR A 283 -17.37 -3.33 -36.56
CA THR A 283 -17.17 -2.40 -35.41
C THR A 283 -16.20 -2.98 -34.38
N CYS A 284 -16.30 -4.28 -34.11
CA CYS A 284 -15.33 -4.98 -33.25
C CYS A 284 -13.92 -4.90 -33.81
N ALA A 285 -13.73 -5.10 -35.12
CA ALA A 285 -12.42 -5.01 -35.78
C ALA A 285 -11.85 -3.58 -35.72
N SER A 286 -12.69 -2.56 -35.94
CA SER A 286 -12.32 -1.14 -35.78
C SER A 286 -11.86 -0.83 -34.35
N TRP A 287 -12.57 -1.34 -33.33
CA TRP A 287 -12.16 -1.19 -31.94
C TRP A 287 -10.82 -1.88 -31.64
N VAL A 288 -10.60 -3.10 -32.14
CA VAL A 288 -9.32 -3.81 -31.98
C VAL A 288 -8.16 -3.00 -32.56
N ALA A 289 -8.36 -2.44 -33.77
CA ALA A 289 -7.38 -1.59 -34.44
C ALA A 289 -7.16 -0.25 -33.69
N ALA A 290 -8.22 0.36 -33.17
CA ALA A 290 -8.13 1.56 -32.34
C ALA A 290 -7.32 1.31 -31.07
N VAL A 291 -7.60 0.23 -30.33
CA VAL A 291 -6.85 -0.15 -29.13
C VAL A 291 -5.37 -0.38 -29.41
N ASP A 292 -5.02 -0.92 -30.58
CA ASP A 292 -3.61 -1.16 -30.91
C ASP A 292 -2.82 0.14 -31.09
N ARG A 293 -3.47 1.18 -31.63
CA ARG A 293 -2.87 2.50 -31.86
C ARG A 293 -3.03 3.47 -30.67
N MET A 294 -3.90 3.15 -29.73
CA MET A 294 -4.30 4.04 -28.63
C MET A 294 -3.15 4.38 -27.71
N ALA A 295 -3.10 5.63 -27.28
CA ALA A 295 -2.20 6.13 -26.25
C ALA A 295 -2.89 6.29 -24.89
N VAL A 296 -2.08 6.46 -23.86
CA VAL A 296 -2.57 6.77 -22.51
C VAL A 296 -3.23 8.15 -22.52
N GLY A 297 -4.49 8.20 -22.16
CA GLY A 297 -5.28 9.44 -22.14
C GLY A 297 -6.37 9.49 -23.21
N ASP A 298 -6.24 8.78 -24.32
CA ASP A 298 -7.23 8.80 -25.39
C ASP A 298 -8.60 8.39 -24.89
N PHE A 299 -9.63 9.11 -25.30
CA PHE A 299 -11.04 8.91 -24.94
C PHE A 299 -11.30 8.83 -23.42
N SER A 300 -10.40 9.41 -22.61
CA SER A 300 -10.55 9.48 -21.16
C SER A 300 -11.12 10.82 -20.73
N GLN A 301 -12.00 10.80 -19.76
CA GLN A 301 -12.40 12.01 -19.07
C GLN A 301 -11.31 12.37 -18.05
N TRP A 302 -10.78 13.58 -18.16
CA TRP A 302 -9.73 14.07 -17.27
C TRP A 302 -10.34 14.74 -16.05
N THR A 303 -10.09 14.19 -14.87
CA THR A 303 -10.30 14.90 -13.62
C THR A 303 -8.96 15.42 -13.12
N HIS A 304 -8.93 16.69 -12.69
CA HIS A 304 -7.75 17.31 -12.11
C HIS A 304 -7.22 16.45 -10.95
N GLY A 305 -5.94 16.06 -11.01
CA GLY A 305 -5.30 15.26 -9.96
C GLY A 305 -4.96 13.80 -10.32
N MET A 306 -5.17 13.36 -11.53
CA MET A 306 -4.75 12.00 -11.95
C MET A 306 -3.23 11.84 -11.91
N ARG A 307 -2.76 10.82 -11.18
CA ARG A 307 -1.33 10.46 -11.03
C ARG A 307 -0.63 10.04 -12.33
N SER A 308 -1.35 9.93 -13.45
CA SER A 308 -0.82 9.41 -14.71
C SER A 308 -0.34 10.49 -15.70
N GLN A 309 -0.22 11.74 -15.30
CA GLN A 309 0.29 12.81 -16.19
C GLN A 309 1.64 12.47 -16.83
N ASN A 310 2.52 11.75 -16.11
CA ASN A 310 3.84 11.34 -16.60
C ASN A 310 3.79 10.27 -17.72
N HIS A 311 2.63 9.67 -17.97
CA HIS A 311 2.43 8.62 -18.99
C HIS A 311 1.53 9.05 -20.15
N LEU A 312 0.99 10.27 -20.11
CA LEU A 312 0.14 10.82 -21.16
C LEU A 312 0.81 10.74 -22.55
N GLY A 313 0.04 10.34 -23.55
CA GLY A 313 0.50 10.23 -24.93
C GLY A 313 1.45 9.05 -25.19
N LYS A 314 1.87 8.28 -24.17
CA LYS A 314 2.66 7.05 -24.38
C LYS A 314 1.78 5.93 -24.89
N PRO A 315 2.29 5.03 -25.76
CA PRO A 315 1.56 3.86 -26.21
C PRO A 315 1.05 2.99 -25.03
N LEU A 316 -0.12 2.39 -25.19
CA LEU A 316 -0.65 1.46 -24.20
C LEU A 316 0.23 0.22 -24.06
N THR A 317 0.42 -0.25 -22.82
CA THR A 317 1.12 -1.54 -22.59
C THR A 317 0.31 -2.71 -23.15
N PRO A 318 0.94 -3.83 -23.55
CA PRO A 318 0.26 -5.03 -24.04
C PRO A 318 -0.83 -5.53 -23.11
N GLN A 319 -0.59 -5.48 -21.79
CA GLN A 319 -1.56 -5.86 -20.76
C GLN A 319 -2.79 -4.93 -20.75
N THR A 320 -2.58 -3.62 -20.92
CA THR A 320 -3.68 -2.65 -20.99
C THR A 320 -4.49 -2.84 -22.26
N LYS A 321 -3.84 -3.03 -23.42
CA LYS A 321 -4.50 -3.35 -24.71
C LYS A 321 -5.39 -4.60 -24.56
N SER A 322 -4.84 -5.69 -23.99
CA SER A 322 -5.60 -6.91 -23.73
C SER A 322 -6.78 -6.68 -22.79
N GLY A 323 -6.60 -5.84 -21.76
CA GLY A 323 -7.66 -5.44 -20.82
C GLY A 323 -8.80 -4.71 -21.52
N TYR A 324 -8.48 -3.76 -22.41
CA TYR A 324 -9.48 -3.00 -23.18
C TYR A 324 -10.27 -3.86 -24.18
N LEU A 325 -9.72 -4.99 -24.63
CA LEU A 325 -10.43 -5.97 -25.46
C LEU A 325 -11.24 -6.98 -24.62
N LYS A 326 -10.76 -7.30 -23.40
CA LYS A 326 -11.46 -8.22 -22.51
C LYS A 326 -12.78 -7.65 -21.99
N VAL A 327 -12.83 -6.34 -21.71
CA VAL A 327 -14.02 -5.69 -21.13
C VAL A 327 -15.20 -5.75 -22.08
N PRO A 328 -15.15 -5.25 -23.34
CA PRO A 328 -16.28 -5.33 -24.25
C PRO A 328 -16.64 -6.78 -24.59
N ARG A 329 -15.68 -7.72 -24.60
CA ARG A 329 -15.97 -9.15 -24.77
C ARG A 329 -16.89 -9.68 -23.68
N ALA A 330 -16.63 -9.35 -22.41
CA ALA A 330 -17.48 -9.76 -21.32
C ALA A 330 -18.84 -9.05 -21.37
N PHE A 331 -18.86 -7.74 -21.65
CA PHE A 331 -20.06 -6.95 -21.79
C PHE A 331 -21.00 -7.52 -22.86
N PHE A 332 -20.52 -7.72 -24.08
CA PHE A 332 -21.34 -8.27 -25.18
C PHE A 332 -21.75 -9.73 -24.95
N ARG A 333 -20.90 -10.55 -24.33
CA ARG A 333 -21.29 -11.90 -23.93
C ARG A 333 -22.49 -11.86 -22.99
N ASP A 334 -22.42 -11.05 -21.93
CA ASP A 334 -23.48 -10.94 -20.94
C ASP A 334 -24.78 -10.39 -21.57
N LEU A 335 -24.70 -9.37 -22.45
CA LEU A 335 -25.86 -8.84 -23.15
C LEU A 335 -26.52 -9.88 -24.12
N HIS A 336 -25.69 -10.73 -24.75
CA HIS A 336 -26.19 -11.83 -25.58
C HIS A 336 -26.80 -12.95 -24.76
N GLU A 337 -26.26 -13.30 -23.59
CA GLU A 337 -26.79 -14.28 -22.66
C GLU A 337 -28.14 -13.82 -22.07
N TRP A 338 -28.25 -12.53 -21.79
CA TRP A 338 -29.48 -11.92 -21.27
C TRP A 338 -30.51 -11.56 -22.36
N GLU A 339 -30.21 -11.86 -23.61
CA GLU A 339 -31.09 -11.59 -24.78
C GLU A 339 -31.44 -10.09 -24.94
N LEU A 340 -30.64 -9.20 -24.44
CA LEU A 340 -30.85 -7.74 -24.53
C LEU A 340 -30.49 -7.17 -25.91
N ILE A 341 -29.66 -7.86 -26.68
CA ILE A 341 -29.24 -7.45 -28.03
C ILE A 341 -29.18 -8.68 -28.96
N PRO A 342 -29.35 -8.50 -30.29
CA PRO A 342 -29.23 -9.59 -31.24
C PRO A 342 -27.81 -10.11 -31.36
N ARG A 343 -27.62 -11.42 -31.52
CA ARG A 343 -26.32 -12.09 -31.71
C ARG A 343 -25.78 -11.89 -33.12
N ARG A 344 -25.23 -10.70 -33.42
CA ARG A 344 -24.65 -10.36 -34.73
C ARG A 344 -23.20 -10.79 -34.91
N PHE A 345 -22.50 -11.14 -33.82
CA PHE A 345 -21.12 -11.61 -33.80
C PHE A 345 -20.84 -12.43 -32.55
N ASP A 346 -19.76 -13.23 -32.58
CA ASP A 346 -19.25 -13.91 -31.41
C ASP A 346 -18.21 -12.98 -30.70
N PRO A 347 -18.51 -12.50 -29.47
CA PRO A 347 -17.59 -11.63 -28.73
C PRO A 347 -16.23 -12.28 -28.44
N ALA A 348 -16.19 -13.61 -28.27
CA ALA A 348 -14.95 -14.34 -27.96
C ALA A 348 -13.97 -14.29 -29.14
N HIS A 349 -14.48 -14.37 -30.36
CA HIS A 349 -13.69 -14.33 -31.58
C HIS A 349 -13.44 -12.90 -32.07
N ALA A 350 -14.48 -12.06 -32.16
CA ALA A 350 -14.40 -10.73 -32.73
C ALA A 350 -13.53 -9.76 -31.92
N LEU A 351 -13.51 -9.91 -30.57
CA LEU A 351 -12.72 -9.07 -29.65
C LEU A 351 -11.52 -9.84 -29.07
N ARG A 352 -11.00 -10.83 -29.80
CA ARG A 352 -9.82 -11.59 -29.37
C ARG A 352 -8.57 -10.70 -29.35
N THR A 353 -7.76 -10.86 -28.29
CA THR A 353 -6.46 -10.20 -28.23
C THR A 353 -5.57 -10.69 -29.39
N PRO A 354 -5.03 -9.79 -30.23
CA PRO A 354 -4.14 -10.15 -31.34
C PRO A 354 -2.94 -10.99 -30.89
N ARG A 355 -2.44 -11.87 -31.77
CA ARG A 355 -1.28 -12.73 -31.46
C ARG A 355 -0.04 -11.90 -31.14
N SER A 356 0.20 -10.80 -31.89
CA SER A 356 1.29 -9.86 -31.66
C SER A 356 1.28 -9.30 -30.24
N VAL A 357 0.12 -8.84 -29.76
CA VAL A 357 -0.04 -8.32 -28.40
C VAL A 357 0.17 -9.44 -27.35
N ARG A 358 -0.36 -10.64 -27.64
CA ARG A 358 -0.24 -11.79 -26.72
C ARG A 358 1.19 -12.27 -26.58
N ALA A 359 1.97 -12.28 -27.66
CA ALA A 359 3.37 -12.67 -27.63
C ALA A 359 4.23 -11.79 -26.72
N LEU A 360 3.83 -10.52 -26.55
CA LEU A 360 4.49 -9.57 -25.65
C LEU A 360 4.02 -9.68 -24.17
N MET A 361 3.10 -10.59 -23.86
CA MET A 361 2.49 -10.76 -22.54
C MET A 361 3.00 -12.00 -21.80
N GLY A 362 4.16 -12.51 -22.13
CA GLY A 362 4.77 -13.68 -21.49
C GLY A 362 4.99 -13.49 -19.98
N PRO A 363 5.14 -14.59 -19.21
CA PRO A 363 5.55 -14.53 -17.83
C PRO A 363 6.96 -13.95 -17.76
N ASP A 364 7.06 -12.71 -17.30
CA ASP A 364 8.33 -12.05 -16.97
C ASP A 364 8.33 -11.76 -15.47
N PRO A 365 8.82 -12.70 -14.64
CA PRO A 365 8.92 -12.49 -13.21
C PRO A 365 9.95 -11.38 -12.95
N ARG A 366 9.47 -10.25 -12.47
CA ARG A 366 10.29 -9.05 -12.19
C ARG A 366 11.03 -9.24 -10.86
N VAL A 367 11.95 -10.20 -10.83
CA VAL A 367 12.78 -10.52 -9.68
C VAL A 367 13.72 -9.34 -9.40
N ILE A 368 13.93 -9.03 -8.14
CA ILE A 368 14.96 -8.09 -7.67
C ILE A 368 16.27 -8.86 -7.63
N ALA A 369 17.36 -8.26 -8.09
CA ALA A 369 18.68 -8.88 -8.05
C ALA A 369 19.09 -9.27 -6.61
N ASP A 370 19.78 -10.40 -6.44
CA ASP A 370 20.03 -10.98 -5.12
C ASP A 370 20.85 -10.05 -4.21
N ASP A 371 21.81 -9.34 -4.76
CA ASP A 371 22.63 -8.34 -4.05
C ASP A 371 21.78 -7.17 -3.54
N ILE A 372 20.87 -6.65 -4.38
CA ILE A 372 19.93 -5.58 -3.99
C ILE A 372 18.96 -6.11 -2.93
N TRP A 373 18.48 -7.35 -3.13
CA TRP A 373 17.53 -7.96 -2.20
C TRP A 373 18.14 -8.19 -0.82
N ALA A 374 19.36 -8.67 -0.75
CA ALA A 374 20.09 -8.85 0.51
C ALA A 374 20.31 -7.52 1.25
N LYS A 375 20.67 -6.46 0.53
CA LYS A 375 20.78 -5.11 1.12
C LYS A 375 19.43 -4.60 1.64
N LEU A 376 18.32 -4.88 0.94
CA LEU A 376 16.99 -4.53 1.41
C LEU A 376 16.57 -5.33 2.65
N LEU A 377 16.94 -6.63 2.73
CA LEU A 377 16.76 -7.47 3.92
C LEU A 377 17.50 -6.88 5.12
N TRP A 378 18.79 -6.56 4.95
CA TRP A 378 19.58 -5.89 5.99
C TRP A 378 18.93 -4.59 6.45
N ALA A 379 18.55 -3.73 5.51
CA ALA A 379 17.91 -2.45 5.84
C ALA A 379 16.59 -2.66 6.60
N GLY A 380 15.82 -3.69 6.24
CA GLY A 380 14.56 -4.03 6.91
C GLY A 380 14.74 -4.53 8.33
N LEU A 381 15.74 -5.37 8.57
CA LEU A 381 16.09 -5.88 9.90
C LEU A 381 16.58 -4.76 10.84
N ASN A 382 17.26 -3.76 10.29
CA ASN A 382 17.88 -2.66 11.02
C ASN A 382 17.09 -1.34 10.96
N VAL A 383 15.77 -1.36 10.72
CA VAL A 383 14.94 -0.15 10.71
C VAL A 383 14.93 0.50 12.10
N GLU A 384 15.25 1.78 12.15
CA GLU A 384 15.27 2.61 13.35
C GLU A 384 14.34 3.82 13.24
N SER A 385 14.11 4.48 14.38
CA SER A 385 13.21 5.65 14.42
C SER A 385 13.69 6.80 13.52
N GLY A 386 15.02 6.94 13.32
CA GLY A 386 15.61 7.96 12.44
C GLY A 386 15.36 7.73 10.94
N ASP A 387 15.08 6.50 10.53
CA ASP A 387 14.82 6.15 9.13
C ASP A 387 13.41 6.52 8.67
N LEU A 388 12.50 6.71 9.63
CA LEU A 388 11.07 6.80 9.35
C LEU A 388 10.70 7.98 8.45
N PRO A 389 9.76 7.78 7.50
CA PRO A 389 9.29 8.87 6.67
C PRO A 389 8.58 9.94 7.51
N THR A 390 9.08 11.16 7.48
CA THR A 390 8.56 12.31 8.25
C THR A 390 7.51 13.13 7.48
N ALA A 391 6.89 12.59 6.48
CA ALA A 391 5.88 13.29 5.70
C ALA A 391 4.74 13.80 6.60
N ASP A 392 4.52 15.11 6.58
CA ASP A 392 3.42 15.83 7.25
C ASP A 392 3.37 15.72 8.79
N GLY A 393 4.48 15.45 9.48
CA GLY A 393 4.50 15.33 10.95
C GLY A 393 3.71 14.13 11.50
N ARG A 394 3.35 13.17 10.65
CA ARG A 394 2.60 11.97 10.98
C ARG A 394 3.47 10.73 10.91
N THR A 395 4.39 10.58 11.86
CA THR A 395 5.19 9.35 11.97
C THR A 395 4.34 8.21 12.51
N TYR A 396 4.46 7.03 11.91
CA TYR A 396 4.00 5.79 12.50
C TYR A 396 5.02 5.31 13.56
N PRO A 397 4.61 4.52 14.57
CA PRO A 397 5.55 3.83 15.46
C PRO A 397 6.55 2.98 14.69
N VAL A 398 7.79 2.91 15.17
CA VAL A 398 8.85 2.14 14.52
C VAL A 398 8.52 0.65 14.47
N GLU A 399 7.90 0.12 15.52
CA GLU A 399 7.46 -1.27 15.63
C GLU A 399 6.44 -1.61 14.52
N LEU A 400 5.49 -0.69 14.26
CA LEU A 400 4.53 -0.85 13.16
C LEU A 400 5.23 -0.92 11.80
N ILE A 401 6.17 0.00 11.55
CA ILE A 401 6.90 0.05 10.27
C ILE A 401 7.79 -1.18 10.13
N ARG A 402 8.47 -1.59 11.20
CA ARG A 402 9.28 -2.82 11.22
C ARG A 402 8.44 -4.05 10.91
N ALA A 403 7.30 -4.22 11.58
CA ALA A 403 6.41 -5.36 11.33
C ALA A 403 5.89 -5.40 9.89
N ILE A 404 5.46 -4.27 9.31
CA ILE A 404 5.05 -4.21 7.89
C ILE A 404 6.23 -4.52 6.96
N THR A 405 7.40 -3.99 7.26
CA THR A 405 8.64 -4.19 6.48
C THR A 405 9.03 -5.66 6.44
N LEU A 406 9.11 -6.30 7.60
CA LEU A 406 9.47 -7.72 7.69
C LEU A 406 8.36 -8.61 7.09
N THR A 407 7.09 -8.24 7.22
CA THR A 407 6.01 -8.93 6.50
C THR A 407 6.22 -8.87 4.98
N TRP A 408 6.63 -7.72 4.45
CA TRP A 408 6.92 -7.58 3.03
C TRP A 408 8.14 -8.41 2.60
N LEU A 409 9.21 -8.41 3.40
CA LEU A 409 10.48 -9.07 3.10
C LEU A 409 10.41 -10.60 3.26
N PHE A 410 9.67 -11.12 4.23
CA PHE A 410 9.71 -12.54 4.57
C PHE A 410 8.46 -13.33 4.17
N ALA A 411 7.29 -12.67 4.14
CA ALA A 411 6.05 -13.40 3.88
C ALA A 411 5.66 -13.52 2.40
N GLY A 412 6.26 -12.74 1.49
CA GLY A 412 5.90 -12.76 0.07
C GLY A 412 4.44 -12.41 -0.21
N GLN A 413 3.79 -11.65 0.67
CA GLN A 413 2.38 -11.32 0.57
C GLN A 413 2.11 -10.11 -0.33
N ARG A 414 0.90 -10.06 -0.92
CA ARG A 414 0.47 -8.88 -1.67
C ARG A 414 0.20 -7.72 -0.72
N SER A 415 0.46 -6.48 -1.15
CA SER A 415 0.21 -5.28 -0.33
C SER A 415 -1.24 -5.18 0.21
N ASP A 416 -2.21 -5.71 -0.53
CA ASP A 416 -3.60 -5.76 -0.08
C ASP A 416 -3.82 -6.81 1.04
N GLU A 417 -3.11 -7.94 0.99
CA GLU A 417 -3.11 -8.98 2.02
C GLU A 417 -2.43 -8.45 3.28
N ILE A 418 -1.23 -7.86 3.15
CA ILE A 418 -0.51 -7.21 4.26
C ILE A 418 -1.40 -6.21 4.99
N ALA A 419 -2.04 -5.29 4.24
CA ALA A 419 -2.90 -4.27 4.83
C ALA A 419 -4.17 -4.84 5.51
N ARG A 420 -4.46 -6.14 5.35
CA ARG A 420 -5.65 -6.80 5.90
C ARG A 420 -5.36 -7.86 6.95
N PHE A 421 -4.11 -8.04 7.36
CA PHE A 421 -3.82 -8.92 8.49
C PHE A 421 -4.61 -8.51 9.72
N ARG A 422 -5.05 -9.50 10.47
CA ARG A 422 -5.81 -9.33 11.70
C ARG A 422 -4.89 -9.47 12.90
N VAL A 423 -5.27 -8.89 14.00
CA VAL A 423 -4.59 -9.14 15.30
C VAL A 423 -4.68 -10.63 15.59
N GLY A 424 -3.60 -11.21 16.12
CA GLY A 424 -3.51 -12.64 16.41
C GLY A 424 -3.25 -13.52 15.16
N CYS A 425 -2.77 -12.94 14.05
CA CYS A 425 -2.45 -13.71 12.84
C CYS A 425 -1.17 -14.56 12.95
N ILE A 426 -0.40 -14.44 14.01
CA ILE A 426 0.77 -15.27 14.30
C ILE A 426 0.39 -16.35 15.29
N ARG A 427 0.78 -17.57 14.97
CA ARG A 427 0.68 -18.73 15.86
C ARG A 427 2.01 -19.44 15.93
N TRP A 428 2.45 -19.81 17.12
CA TRP A 428 3.63 -20.60 17.35
C TRP A 428 3.24 -22.06 17.57
N GLN A 429 3.98 -22.96 16.99
CA GLN A 429 3.84 -24.38 17.27
C GLN A 429 4.74 -24.71 18.45
N HIS A 430 4.13 -24.83 19.63
CA HIS A 430 4.84 -25.03 20.89
C HIS A 430 5.02 -26.49 21.27
N ASP A 431 4.16 -27.37 20.78
CA ASP A 431 4.20 -28.79 21.13
C ASP A 431 5.08 -29.53 20.13
N GLY A 432 5.94 -30.41 20.66
CA GLY A 432 6.75 -31.29 19.87
C GLY A 432 5.88 -32.27 19.09
N PHE A 433 5.40 -31.88 17.92
CA PHE A 433 4.79 -32.80 17.00
C PHE A 433 5.88 -33.65 16.33
N PRO A 434 5.75 -35.00 16.33
CA PRO A 434 6.65 -35.81 15.53
C PRO A 434 6.53 -35.36 14.06
N ILE A 435 7.66 -35.07 13.43
CA ILE A 435 7.71 -34.83 12.00
C ILE A 435 7.34 -36.13 11.31
N PRO A 436 6.34 -36.19 10.43
CA PRO A 436 6.03 -37.39 9.69
C PRO A 436 7.23 -37.75 8.80
N GLY A 437 8.00 -38.72 9.16
CA GLY A 437 9.20 -39.17 8.45
C GLY A 437 10.04 -40.05 9.37
N ASP A 438 11.03 -40.72 8.80
CA ASP A 438 11.79 -41.85 9.40
C ASP A 438 12.79 -41.46 10.50
N SER A 439 12.90 -40.14 10.86
CA SER A 439 14.00 -39.68 11.71
C SER A 439 13.71 -39.64 13.21
N GLY A 440 12.48 -39.82 13.63
CA GLY A 440 12.10 -39.60 15.04
C GLY A 440 12.35 -38.19 15.57
N GLU A 441 12.65 -37.24 14.68
CA GLU A 441 12.86 -35.84 15.01
C GLU A 441 11.58 -35.19 15.46
N VAL A 442 11.67 -34.42 16.55
CA VAL A 442 10.60 -33.61 17.08
C VAL A 442 10.92 -32.15 16.80
N LEU A 443 9.96 -31.41 16.27
CA LEU A 443 10.13 -29.95 16.11
C LEU A 443 10.45 -29.32 17.48
N ALA A 444 11.50 -28.52 17.52
CA ALA A 444 11.85 -27.77 18.71
C ALA A 444 10.69 -26.85 19.10
N ARG A 445 10.55 -26.57 20.39
CA ARG A 445 9.60 -25.58 20.88
C ARG A 445 9.83 -24.25 20.17
N ASP A 446 8.77 -23.62 19.67
CA ASP A 446 8.81 -22.38 18.88
C ASP A 446 9.57 -22.51 17.53
N ALA A 447 9.84 -23.72 17.06
CA ALA A 447 10.54 -23.96 15.80
C ALA A 447 9.74 -23.48 14.57
N VAL A 448 8.41 -23.46 14.66
CA VAL A 448 7.55 -23.09 13.53
C VAL A 448 6.65 -21.92 13.88
N CYS A 449 6.87 -20.83 13.19
CA CYS A 449 5.99 -19.65 13.21
C CYS A 449 4.99 -19.76 12.06
N LEU A 450 3.70 -19.75 12.36
CA LEU A 450 2.61 -19.85 11.40
C LEU A 450 1.92 -18.49 11.24
N LEU A 451 1.74 -18.07 10.00
CA LEU A 451 1.06 -16.83 9.63
C LEU A 451 -0.30 -17.15 9.01
N ASP A 452 -1.37 -16.66 9.63
CA ASP A 452 -2.73 -16.73 9.11
C ASP A 452 -2.97 -15.58 8.12
N VAL A 453 -3.14 -15.94 6.86
CA VAL A 453 -3.36 -15.00 5.75
C VAL A 453 -4.86 -14.85 5.51
N PRO A 454 -5.41 -13.61 5.56
CA PRO A 454 -6.85 -13.39 5.38
C PRO A 454 -7.28 -13.70 3.94
N THR A 455 -8.56 -13.97 3.76
CA THR A 455 -9.19 -14.20 2.45
C THR A 455 -8.62 -13.28 1.37
N HIS A 456 -8.02 -13.83 0.34
CA HIS A 456 -7.38 -13.08 -0.73
C HIS A 456 -8.23 -12.99 -2.02
N LYS A 457 -7.64 -12.52 -3.12
CA LYS A 457 -8.35 -12.27 -4.40
C LYS A 457 -9.04 -13.52 -4.96
N THR A 458 -8.53 -14.71 -4.66
CA THR A 458 -9.06 -15.99 -5.13
C THR A 458 -10.00 -16.68 -4.14
N GLY A 459 -10.30 -16.05 -2.99
CA GLY A 459 -11.46 -16.39 -2.17
C GLY A 459 -11.22 -17.29 -0.96
N THR A 460 -9.99 -17.65 -0.60
CA THR A 460 -9.71 -18.46 0.61
C THR A 460 -8.73 -17.78 1.54
N ALA A 461 -8.93 -17.95 2.85
CA ALA A 461 -7.91 -17.74 3.85
C ALA A 461 -7.03 -19.01 3.90
N PHE A 462 -5.77 -18.85 4.26
CA PHE A 462 -4.84 -19.98 4.43
C PHE A 462 -3.78 -19.64 5.47
N THR A 463 -3.15 -20.68 6.00
CA THR A 463 -2.06 -20.55 6.97
C THR A 463 -0.78 -21.06 6.31
N LYS A 464 0.34 -20.40 6.62
CA LYS A 464 1.65 -20.80 6.12
C LYS A 464 2.76 -20.60 7.13
N PRO A 465 3.85 -21.38 7.06
CA PRO A 465 5.03 -21.13 7.86
C PRO A 465 5.76 -19.89 7.36
N VAL A 466 6.31 -19.14 8.30
CA VAL A 466 7.15 -17.96 8.06
C VAL A 466 8.34 -17.96 9.00
N ASP A 467 9.33 -17.13 8.70
CA ASP A 467 10.50 -16.97 9.55
C ASP A 467 10.11 -16.45 10.94
N PRO A 468 10.67 -16.99 12.04
CA PRO A 468 10.45 -16.55 13.40
C PRO A 468 10.67 -15.04 13.63
N LEU A 469 11.62 -14.42 12.93
CA LEU A 469 11.87 -12.97 13.01
C LEU A 469 10.64 -12.14 12.61
N LEU A 470 9.87 -12.63 11.65
CA LEU A 470 8.61 -11.98 11.29
C LEU A 470 7.59 -12.10 12.41
N GLY A 471 7.46 -13.28 12.99
CA GLY A 471 6.56 -13.51 14.14
C GLY A 471 6.87 -12.57 15.30
N GLN A 472 8.13 -12.54 15.73
CA GLN A 472 8.62 -11.67 16.79
C GLN A 472 8.34 -10.18 16.50
N ALA A 473 8.55 -9.72 15.26
CA ALA A 473 8.28 -8.33 14.90
C ALA A 473 6.79 -7.98 14.93
N ILE A 474 5.93 -8.90 14.53
CA ILE A 474 4.47 -8.74 14.62
C ILE A 474 4.03 -8.69 16.08
N GLU A 475 4.54 -9.58 16.93
CA GLU A 475 4.23 -9.59 18.36
C GLU A 475 4.76 -8.35 19.06
N ALA A 476 5.97 -7.90 18.76
CA ALA A 476 6.50 -6.65 19.28
C ALA A 476 5.61 -5.45 18.93
N TRP A 477 5.07 -5.42 17.72
CA TRP A 477 4.07 -4.41 17.35
C TRP A 477 2.77 -4.59 18.11
N GLN A 478 2.25 -5.81 18.25
CA GLN A 478 1.00 -6.08 19.00
C GLN A 478 1.11 -5.66 20.46
N ALA A 479 2.27 -5.86 21.09
CA ALA A 479 2.51 -5.49 22.49
C ALA A 479 2.41 -3.98 22.76
N VAL A 480 2.82 -3.13 21.79
CA VAL A 480 2.79 -1.67 21.93
C VAL A 480 1.67 -1.00 21.12
N ARG A 481 0.91 -1.79 20.38
CA ARG A 481 -0.17 -1.31 19.52
C ARG A 481 -1.30 -0.70 20.35
N PRO A 482 -1.65 0.57 20.15
CA PRO A 482 -2.84 1.14 20.78
C PRO A 482 -4.10 0.38 20.33
N ALA A 483 -5.07 0.24 21.22
CA ALA A 483 -6.38 -0.30 20.87
C ALA A 483 -6.96 0.46 19.68
N GLN A 484 -7.56 -0.25 18.72
CA GLN A 484 -8.16 0.36 17.53
C GLN A 484 -9.63 -0.08 17.45
N PRO A 485 -10.52 0.78 16.95
CA PRO A 485 -11.89 0.36 16.71
C PRO A 485 -11.93 -0.68 15.57
N PRO A 486 -12.84 -1.66 15.63
CA PRO A 486 -13.07 -2.57 14.53
C PRO A 486 -13.39 -1.81 13.23
N MET A 487 -12.90 -2.29 12.11
CA MET A 487 -13.07 -1.64 10.81
C MET A 487 -13.64 -2.62 9.79
N LEU A 488 -14.52 -2.14 8.94
CA LEU A 488 -15.14 -2.97 7.90
C LEU A 488 -14.09 -3.53 6.92
N ASP A 489 -14.00 -4.85 6.83
CA ASP A 489 -13.31 -5.53 5.76
C ASP A 489 -14.25 -5.68 4.56
N ARG A 490 -14.05 -4.84 3.55
CA ARG A 490 -14.91 -4.81 2.36
C ARG A 490 -14.88 -6.07 1.51
N LYS A 491 -13.96 -7.01 1.77
CA LYS A 491 -13.94 -8.29 1.06
C LYS A 491 -14.83 -9.33 1.69
N THR A 492 -14.88 -9.36 3.03
CA THR A 492 -15.71 -10.30 3.78
C THR A 492 -17.02 -9.65 4.26
N ASN A 493 -17.11 -8.32 4.18
CA ASN A 493 -18.20 -7.50 4.70
C ASN A 493 -18.38 -7.65 6.23
N GLU A 494 -17.31 -7.93 6.95
CA GLU A 494 -17.25 -8.11 8.39
C GLU A 494 -16.44 -7.00 9.05
N TYR A 495 -16.78 -6.65 10.27
CA TYR A 495 -15.92 -5.81 11.11
C TYR A 495 -14.79 -6.64 11.69
N ALA A 496 -13.56 -6.18 11.50
CA ALA A 496 -12.36 -6.89 11.94
C ALA A 496 -11.37 -5.96 12.64
N ASP A 497 -10.60 -6.52 13.57
CA ASP A 497 -9.47 -5.83 14.18
C ASP A 497 -8.21 -6.05 13.34
N PHE A 498 -7.85 -5.01 12.59
CA PHE A 498 -6.70 -5.08 11.68
C PHE A 498 -5.39 -4.85 12.42
N LEU A 499 -4.42 -5.72 12.17
CA LEU A 499 -3.08 -5.65 12.77
C LEU A 499 -2.41 -4.31 12.46
N PHE A 500 -2.34 -3.94 11.19
CA PHE A 500 -1.69 -2.71 10.73
C PHE A 500 -2.68 -1.53 10.68
N ALA A 501 -3.20 -1.21 11.84
CA ALA A 501 -4.07 -0.08 12.07
C ALA A 501 -3.47 0.85 13.13
N HIS A 502 -3.56 2.16 12.91
CA HIS A 502 -3.11 3.19 13.83
C HIS A 502 -3.94 4.46 13.62
N ARG A 503 -4.28 5.15 14.70
CA ARG A 503 -5.14 6.35 14.67
C ARG A 503 -6.47 6.08 13.96
N ALA A 504 -7.13 4.99 14.35
CA ALA A 504 -8.41 4.54 13.81
C ALA A 504 -8.43 4.38 12.27
N ARG A 505 -7.30 4.13 11.64
CA ARG A 505 -7.18 3.91 10.19
C ARG A 505 -6.26 2.74 9.92
N ARG A 506 -6.60 1.93 8.93
CA ARG A 506 -5.65 0.96 8.37
C ARG A 506 -4.52 1.70 7.68
N VAL A 507 -3.31 1.16 7.79
CA VAL A 507 -2.20 1.60 6.94
C VAL A 507 -2.59 1.34 5.47
N ALA A 508 -2.49 2.37 4.66
CA ALA A 508 -2.89 2.27 3.26
C ALA A 508 -1.95 1.32 2.51
N LYS A 509 -2.51 0.40 1.73
CA LYS A 509 -1.70 -0.59 0.98
C LYS A 509 -0.65 0.01 0.06
N HIS A 510 -0.87 1.24 -0.44
CA HIS A 510 0.12 1.93 -1.26
C HIS A 510 1.29 2.48 -0.44
N TYR A 511 1.15 2.61 0.89
CA TYR A 511 2.19 3.13 1.77
C TYR A 511 3.47 2.30 1.71
N ILE A 512 3.37 0.99 1.50
CA ILE A 512 4.53 0.11 1.28
C ILE A 512 5.36 0.62 0.09
N ASN A 513 4.71 0.90 -1.04
CA ASN A 513 5.39 1.34 -2.26
C ASN A 513 5.83 2.81 -2.23
N THR A 514 5.09 3.68 -1.52
CA THR A 514 5.32 5.14 -1.56
C THR A 514 6.18 5.65 -0.42
N ALA A 515 6.32 4.87 0.66
CA ALA A 515 7.06 5.28 1.84
C ALA A 515 8.07 4.23 2.32
N ILE A 516 7.63 2.98 2.56
CA ILE A 516 8.50 1.94 3.16
C ILE A 516 9.61 1.54 2.19
N ILE A 517 9.30 1.13 0.96
CA ILE A 517 10.32 0.71 -0.01
C ILE A 517 11.32 1.84 -0.32
N PRO A 518 10.90 3.10 -0.59
CA PRO A 518 11.86 4.19 -0.75
C PRO A 518 12.72 4.45 0.49
N MET A 519 12.18 4.28 1.70
CA MET A 519 12.94 4.37 2.94
C MET A 519 14.03 3.29 2.99
N LEU A 520 13.67 2.04 2.74
CA LEU A 520 14.61 0.92 2.73
C LEU A 520 15.69 1.09 1.66
N CYS A 521 15.31 1.54 0.46
CA CYS A 521 16.26 1.80 -0.61
C CYS A 521 17.28 2.89 -0.21
N ARG A 522 16.85 3.96 0.48
CA ARG A 522 17.77 4.97 1.02
C ARG A 522 18.71 4.38 2.07
N LYS A 523 18.18 3.63 3.04
CA LYS A 523 18.97 3.01 4.10
C LYS A 523 19.98 2.01 3.55
N ALA A 524 19.58 1.24 2.56
CA ALA A 524 20.41 0.24 1.87
C ALA A 524 21.34 0.86 0.81
N SER A 525 21.28 2.15 0.55
CA SER A 525 22.00 2.82 -0.54
C SER A 525 21.81 2.18 -1.90
N VAL A 526 20.56 1.70 -2.20
CA VAL A 526 20.20 1.11 -3.49
C VAL A 526 19.18 1.99 -4.22
N PRO A 527 19.16 1.98 -5.56
CA PRO A 527 18.20 2.76 -6.33
C PRO A 527 16.78 2.21 -6.15
N THR A 528 15.77 3.09 -6.20
CA THR A 528 14.36 2.70 -6.18
C THR A 528 13.88 2.10 -7.52
N VAL A 529 14.69 2.19 -8.55
CA VAL A 529 14.43 1.72 -9.90
C VAL A 529 15.64 0.97 -10.41
N ASP A 530 15.45 -0.24 -10.91
CA ASP A 530 16.48 -1.05 -11.57
C ASP A 530 16.13 -1.23 -13.06
N VAL A 531 16.90 -2.05 -13.79
CA VAL A 531 16.69 -2.37 -15.20
C VAL A 531 15.31 -2.96 -15.50
N ARG A 532 14.64 -3.54 -14.52
CA ARG A 532 13.29 -4.10 -14.61
C ARG A 532 12.20 -3.13 -14.14
N GLY A 533 12.56 -1.89 -13.82
CA GLY A 533 11.68 -0.82 -13.38
C GLY A 533 11.63 -0.63 -11.87
N SER A 534 10.66 0.12 -11.37
CA SER A 534 10.56 0.45 -9.95
C SER A 534 10.48 -0.79 -9.05
N ILE A 535 11.19 -0.76 -7.93
CA ILE A 535 11.06 -1.76 -6.86
C ILE A 535 9.69 -1.56 -6.20
N THR A 536 8.87 -2.61 -6.22
CA THR A 536 7.50 -2.58 -5.71
C THR A 536 7.22 -3.76 -4.81
N SER A 537 6.19 -3.65 -3.97
CA SER A 537 5.78 -4.73 -3.07
C SER A 537 5.47 -6.06 -3.79
N HIS A 538 5.01 -6.00 -5.04
CA HIS A 538 4.72 -7.21 -5.81
C HIS A 538 5.98 -7.95 -6.28
N ARG A 539 7.09 -7.23 -6.47
CA ARG A 539 8.36 -7.82 -6.89
C ARG A 539 8.99 -8.70 -5.81
N ALA A 540 8.83 -8.33 -4.52
CA ALA A 540 9.27 -9.17 -3.41
C ALA A 540 8.71 -10.59 -3.51
N ARG A 541 7.42 -10.72 -3.83
CA ARG A 541 6.79 -12.03 -3.98
C ARG A 541 7.44 -12.88 -5.07
N SER A 542 7.79 -12.27 -6.21
CA SER A 542 8.49 -12.96 -7.29
C SER A 542 9.94 -13.29 -6.89
N THR A 543 10.60 -12.41 -6.15
CA THR A 543 11.97 -12.62 -5.66
C THR A 543 12.02 -13.79 -4.67
N ILE A 544 11.18 -13.76 -3.63
CA ILE A 544 11.13 -14.83 -2.63
C ILE A 544 10.75 -16.16 -3.29
N ALA A 545 9.74 -16.17 -4.15
CA ALA A 545 9.34 -17.38 -4.88
C ALA A 545 10.49 -17.96 -5.71
N SER A 546 11.24 -17.11 -6.41
CA SER A 546 12.39 -17.53 -7.19
C SER A 546 13.53 -18.06 -6.31
N GLN A 547 13.78 -17.44 -5.16
CA GLN A 547 14.80 -17.88 -4.22
C GLN A 547 14.44 -19.23 -3.56
N LEU A 548 13.18 -19.41 -3.14
CA LEU A 548 12.70 -20.67 -2.58
C LEU A 548 12.73 -21.80 -3.62
N TYR A 549 12.37 -21.49 -4.88
CA TYR A 549 12.41 -22.48 -5.97
C TYR A 549 13.82 -22.87 -6.39
N ASN A 550 14.78 -21.94 -6.28
CA ASN A 550 16.18 -22.17 -6.66
C ASN A 550 17.12 -22.37 -5.45
N ALA A 551 16.58 -22.66 -4.27
CA ALA A 551 17.37 -22.96 -3.08
C ALA A 551 18.17 -24.26 -3.25
N LYS A 552 19.18 -24.49 -2.42
CA LYS A 552 19.96 -25.75 -2.41
C LYS A 552 19.04 -26.97 -2.25
N GLU A 553 18.02 -26.83 -1.41
CA GLU A 553 16.91 -27.78 -1.28
C GLU A 553 15.62 -27.04 -1.69
N PRO A 554 15.26 -27.10 -2.99
CA PRO A 554 14.20 -26.28 -3.53
C PRO A 554 12.84 -26.78 -3.08
N MET A 555 11.95 -25.85 -2.73
CA MET A 555 10.53 -26.18 -2.61
C MET A 555 10.00 -26.65 -3.97
N THR A 556 9.20 -27.69 -3.95
CA THR A 556 8.47 -28.12 -5.15
C THR A 556 7.50 -27.03 -5.60
N LEU A 557 7.12 -27.06 -6.87
CA LEU A 557 6.15 -26.09 -7.40
C LEU A 557 4.82 -26.12 -6.63
N PHE A 558 4.41 -27.27 -6.13
CA PHE A 558 3.17 -27.45 -5.36
C PHE A 558 3.30 -26.87 -3.95
N GLU A 559 4.40 -27.09 -3.27
CA GLU A 559 4.70 -26.52 -1.97
C GLU A 559 4.78 -24.98 -2.05
N LEU A 560 5.48 -24.48 -3.05
CA LEU A 560 5.59 -23.05 -3.31
C LEU A 560 4.23 -22.44 -3.63
N GLN A 561 3.39 -23.14 -4.37
CA GLN A 561 2.03 -22.72 -4.68
C GLN A 561 1.17 -22.62 -3.43
N GLU A 562 1.19 -23.62 -2.57
CA GLU A 562 0.48 -23.65 -1.30
C GLU A 562 1.00 -22.55 -0.36
N TRP A 563 2.32 -22.42 -0.28
CA TRP A 563 2.95 -21.35 0.51
C TRP A 563 2.59 -19.95 0.04
N LEU A 564 2.43 -19.74 -1.26
CA LEU A 564 1.98 -18.49 -1.85
C LEU A 564 0.45 -18.33 -1.78
N GLY A 565 -0.31 -19.36 -1.46
CA GLY A 565 -1.76 -19.37 -1.50
C GLY A 565 -2.32 -19.16 -2.92
N HIS A 566 -1.70 -19.77 -3.92
CA HIS A 566 -2.18 -19.74 -5.29
C HIS A 566 -3.20 -20.85 -5.52
N ARG A 567 -4.38 -20.48 -5.94
CA ARG A 567 -5.32 -21.42 -6.56
C ARG A 567 -4.92 -21.60 -8.00
N THR A 568 -4.54 -22.78 -8.38
CA THR A 568 -4.39 -23.09 -9.77
C THR A 568 -5.21 -24.19 -10.24
N PRO A 569 -5.14 -24.32 -11.58
CA PRO A 569 -6.15 -24.99 -12.34
C PRO A 569 -6.25 -26.47 -11.96
N GLU A 570 -7.31 -27.03 -12.42
CA GLU A 570 -7.85 -28.38 -12.32
C GLU A 570 -6.82 -29.54 -12.19
N ALA A 571 -5.56 -29.32 -12.59
CA ALA A 571 -4.51 -30.34 -12.47
C ALA A 571 -4.06 -30.64 -11.02
N THR A 572 -4.31 -29.72 -10.10
CA THR A 572 -3.87 -29.86 -8.71
C THR A 572 -4.92 -30.45 -7.78
N SER A 573 -6.14 -30.57 -8.24
CA SER A 573 -7.23 -31.15 -7.45
C SER A 573 -7.01 -32.61 -7.03
N HIS A 574 -6.05 -33.28 -7.65
CA HIS A 574 -5.70 -34.67 -7.35
C HIS A 574 -4.50 -34.85 -6.39
N TYR A 575 -3.88 -33.78 -5.96
CA TYR A 575 -2.76 -33.89 -5.02
C TYR A 575 -3.25 -33.66 -3.59
N ALA A 576 -2.79 -34.55 -2.68
CA ALA A 576 -3.13 -34.41 -1.26
C ALA A 576 -2.76 -33.02 -0.76
N LYS A 577 -3.64 -32.40 0.02
CA LYS A 577 -3.32 -31.15 0.71
C LYS A 577 -2.06 -31.35 1.52
N LEU A 578 -1.02 -30.56 1.21
CA LEU A 578 0.15 -30.49 2.06
C LEU A 578 -0.30 -30.06 3.46
N THR A 579 0.13 -30.79 4.46
CA THR A 579 -0.13 -30.39 5.83
C THR A 579 0.73 -29.17 6.17
N PRO A 580 0.30 -28.31 7.12
CA PRO A 580 1.14 -27.22 7.58
C PRO A 580 2.55 -27.65 8.00
N ASN A 581 2.67 -28.84 8.60
CA ASN A 581 3.97 -29.41 9.01
C ASN A 581 4.87 -29.76 7.81
N THR A 582 4.32 -30.36 6.76
CA THR A 582 5.08 -30.66 5.54
C THR A 582 5.55 -29.38 4.85
N LEU A 583 4.68 -28.37 4.82
CA LEU A 583 5.01 -27.06 4.24
C LEU A 583 6.05 -26.32 5.10
N ALA A 584 5.95 -26.42 6.44
CA ALA A 584 6.92 -25.86 7.37
C ALA A 584 8.32 -26.49 7.18
N ARG A 585 8.37 -27.82 7.03
CA ARG A 585 9.61 -28.56 6.78
C ARG A 585 10.24 -28.10 5.46
N ALA A 586 9.50 -28.12 4.37
CA ALA A 586 9.98 -27.68 3.06
C ALA A 586 10.44 -26.20 3.05
N TYR A 587 9.77 -25.34 3.80
CA TYR A 587 10.18 -23.94 3.96
C TYR A 587 11.50 -23.82 4.72
N ASN A 588 11.65 -24.56 5.83
CA ASN A 588 12.88 -24.58 6.62
C ASN A 588 14.05 -25.16 5.82
N ASP A 589 13.81 -26.28 5.12
CA ASP A 589 14.81 -26.96 4.29
C ASP A 589 15.26 -26.08 3.11
N ALA A 590 14.37 -25.22 2.60
CA ALA A 590 14.69 -24.25 1.54
C ALA A 590 15.68 -23.15 1.99
N GLY A 591 15.89 -22.96 3.29
CA GLY A 591 16.91 -22.11 3.86
C GLY A 591 16.86 -20.64 3.39
N TYR A 592 15.65 -20.08 3.18
CA TYR A 592 15.48 -18.74 2.62
C TYR A 592 16.27 -17.67 3.38
N PHE A 593 16.22 -17.71 4.70
CA PHE A 593 16.94 -16.76 5.54
C PHE A 593 18.44 -17.04 5.52
N ALA A 594 18.83 -18.30 5.70
CA ALA A 594 20.24 -18.72 5.68
C ALA A 594 20.97 -18.33 4.38
N ARG A 595 20.27 -18.39 3.25
CA ARG A 595 20.82 -17.93 1.96
C ARG A 595 21.22 -16.46 1.96
N ASN A 596 20.51 -15.61 2.72
CA ASN A 596 20.73 -14.18 2.71
C ASN A 596 21.51 -13.67 3.94
N VAL A 597 21.63 -14.48 5.02
CA VAL A 597 22.32 -14.12 6.28
C VAL A 597 23.76 -13.70 6.00
N ARG A 598 24.47 -14.42 5.19
CA ARG A 598 25.86 -14.13 4.86
C ARG A 598 26.06 -12.72 4.29
N THR A 599 25.21 -12.29 3.35
CA THR A 599 25.28 -10.94 2.81
C THR A 599 24.94 -9.90 3.87
N ILE A 600 24.03 -10.27 4.80
CA ILE A 600 23.66 -9.42 5.94
C ILE A 600 24.83 -9.31 6.92
N GLU A 601 25.47 -10.40 7.27
CA GLU A 601 26.67 -10.42 8.16
C GLU A 601 27.81 -9.59 7.59
N VAL A 602 28.11 -9.79 6.31
CA VAL A 602 29.08 -9.00 5.57
C VAL A 602 28.74 -7.49 5.60
N LEU A 603 27.44 -7.15 5.59
CA LEU A 603 26.97 -5.77 5.68
C LEU A 603 27.09 -5.19 7.10
N VAL A 604 27.07 -6.01 8.12
CA VAL A 604 27.14 -5.60 9.53
C VAL A 604 28.59 -5.51 10.02
N ASP A 605 29.45 -6.44 9.59
CA ASP A 605 30.85 -6.48 10.04
C ASP A 605 31.82 -6.45 8.85
N ARG A 606 32.05 -5.26 8.35
CA ARG A 606 32.91 -4.98 7.20
C ARG A 606 34.38 -5.31 7.48
N ASP A 607 34.82 -5.06 8.70
CA ASP A 607 36.23 -5.21 9.09
C ASP A 607 36.59 -6.68 9.30
N ALA A 608 35.66 -7.47 9.87
CA ALA A 608 35.83 -8.91 10.01
C ALA A 608 35.89 -9.63 8.65
N VAL A 609 35.17 -9.11 7.66
CA VAL A 609 35.18 -9.64 6.30
C VAL A 609 36.43 -9.22 5.54
N ALA A 610 36.83 -7.95 5.66
CA ALA A 610 38.05 -7.44 5.01
C ALA A 610 39.32 -8.12 5.53
N SER A 611 39.35 -8.49 6.81
CA SER A 611 40.45 -9.22 7.44
C SER A 611 40.47 -10.72 7.17
N GLY A 612 39.42 -11.29 6.53
CA GLY A 612 39.25 -12.72 6.31
C GLY A 612 38.76 -13.49 7.54
N ALA A 613 38.53 -12.84 8.68
CA ALA A 613 38.06 -13.46 9.92
C ALA A 613 36.66 -14.09 9.76
N ALA A 614 35.83 -13.56 8.88
CA ALA A 614 34.51 -14.08 8.56
C ALA A 614 34.55 -15.42 7.78
N ALA A 615 35.71 -15.83 7.29
CA ALA A 615 35.86 -17.06 6.49
C ALA A 615 36.11 -18.33 7.33
N SER A 616 36.26 -18.22 8.65
CA SER A 616 36.65 -19.30 9.51
C SER A 616 35.48 -20.13 10.05
N GLY A 617 34.74 -20.83 9.26
CA GLY A 617 34.10 -22.01 9.78
C GLY A 617 32.60 -22.28 9.54
N GLU A 618 31.85 -21.37 8.93
CA GLU A 618 30.40 -21.61 8.76
C GLU A 618 29.99 -21.62 7.27
N PRO A 619 29.14 -22.56 6.80
CA PRO A 619 28.84 -22.74 5.38
C PRO A 619 28.12 -21.59 4.70
N TRP A 620 27.63 -20.63 5.41
CA TRP A 620 27.01 -19.41 4.86
C TRP A 620 27.98 -18.28 4.52
N GLN A 621 29.29 -18.49 4.76
CA GLN A 621 30.33 -17.50 4.55
C GLN A 621 30.96 -17.54 3.15
N TYR A 622 30.30 -18.15 2.17
CA TYR A 622 30.83 -18.29 0.82
C TYR A 622 29.80 -18.00 -0.27
N PHE A 623 30.26 -17.59 -1.44
CA PHE A 623 29.46 -17.39 -2.64
C PHE A 623 29.68 -18.51 -3.64
N ASP A 624 28.59 -19.05 -4.17
CA ASP A 624 28.66 -19.94 -5.31
C ASP A 624 28.84 -19.14 -6.61
N LEU A 625 30.04 -19.23 -7.18
CA LEU A 625 30.38 -18.62 -8.46
C LEU A 625 30.16 -19.59 -9.66
N GLY A 626 29.43 -20.67 -9.45
CA GLY A 626 29.21 -21.73 -10.47
C GLY A 626 30.35 -22.74 -10.48
N HIS A 627 31.56 -22.32 -10.72
CA HIS A 627 32.78 -23.18 -10.82
C HIS A 627 33.54 -23.29 -9.50
N GLY A 628 33.18 -22.52 -8.47
CA GLY A 628 33.86 -22.53 -7.17
C GLY A 628 33.12 -21.68 -6.15
N TRP A 629 33.70 -21.63 -4.98
CA TRP A 629 33.20 -20.91 -3.82
C TRP A 629 34.08 -19.69 -3.57
N CYS A 630 33.46 -18.53 -3.26
CA CYS A 630 34.19 -17.30 -2.93
C CYS A 630 33.81 -16.82 -1.54
N THR A 631 34.80 -16.52 -0.71
CA THR A 631 34.63 -15.99 0.64
C THR A 631 34.89 -14.47 0.72
N TYR A 632 35.16 -13.80 -0.41
CA TYR A 632 35.42 -12.36 -0.45
C TYR A 632 34.19 -11.51 -0.19
N THR A 633 34.37 -10.30 0.33
CA THR A 633 33.28 -9.40 0.68
C THR A 633 32.53 -8.84 -0.54
N PHE A 634 31.22 -8.66 -0.42
CA PHE A 634 30.38 -8.02 -1.43
C PHE A 634 30.49 -6.48 -1.47
N PHE A 635 31.09 -5.88 -0.47
CA PHE A 635 31.01 -4.41 -0.31
C PHE A 635 32.04 -3.66 -1.09
N GLU A 636 33.11 -4.31 -1.39
CA GLU A 636 34.17 -3.72 -2.20
C GLU A 636 34.16 -4.36 -3.58
N GLN A 637 34.42 -3.57 -4.57
CA GLN A 637 34.66 -4.10 -5.89
C GLN A 637 35.84 -5.07 -5.76
N CYS A 638 35.63 -6.35 -6.07
CA CYS A 638 36.68 -7.37 -5.97
C CYS A 638 37.94 -6.85 -6.66
N GLN A 639 38.99 -6.64 -5.91
CA GLN A 639 40.25 -6.09 -6.43
C GLN A 639 40.91 -7.03 -7.44
N HIS A 640 40.56 -8.30 -7.41
CA HIS A 640 41.10 -9.33 -8.31
C HIS A 640 40.41 -9.38 -9.67
N ARG A 641 39.45 -8.46 -9.96
CA ARG A 641 38.78 -8.31 -11.26
C ARG A 641 38.36 -9.64 -11.90
N MET A 642 37.78 -10.55 -11.11
CA MET A 642 37.40 -11.90 -11.55
C MET A 642 38.60 -12.86 -11.81
N ALA A 643 39.81 -12.51 -11.50
CA ALA A 643 40.97 -13.42 -11.56
C ALA A 643 40.94 -14.43 -10.39
N CYS A 644 39.87 -15.23 -10.31
CA CYS A 644 39.64 -16.19 -9.22
C CYS A 644 40.71 -17.25 -9.10
N ALA A 645 41.43 -17.55 -10.18
CA ALA A 645 42.51 -18.51 -10.18
C ALA A 645 43.64 -18.23 -9.18
N ARG A 646 43.88 -16.99 -8.85
CA ARG A 646 44.93 -16.54 -7.89
C ARG A 646 44.38 -16.00 -6.60
N CYS A 647 43.09 -16.10 -6.40
CA CYS A 647 42.45 -15.45 -5.26
C CYS A 647 42.43 -16.40 -4.06
N ASP A 648 42.97 -15.97 -2.92
CA ASP A 648 42.94 -16.71 -1.67
C ASP A 648 41.55 -16.99 -1.12
N PHE A 649 40.58 -16.15 -1.56
CA PHE A 649 39.18 -16.30 -1.19
C PHE A 649 38.39 -17.26 -2.11
N TYR A 650 39.02 -17.82 -3.12
CA TYR A 650 38.38 -18.71 -4.07
C TYR A 650 38.77 -20.18 -3.85
N THR A 651 37.76 -21.05 -3.72
CA THR A 651 37.92 -22.50 -3.62
C THR A 651 37.16 -23.14 -4.78
N PRO A 652 37.83 -23.86 -5.69
CA PRO A 652 37.18 -24.49 -6.82
C PRO A 652 36.29 -25.68 -6.40
N LYS A 653 35.22 -25.97 -7.17
CA LYS A 653 34.42 -27.19 -7.03
C LYS A 653 35.09 -28.35 -7.73
N ASP A 654 34.91 -29.55 -7.20
CA ASP A 654 35.42 -30.77 -7.84
C ASP A 654 34.83 -30.95 -9.27
N SER A 655 33.60 -30.56 -9.49
CA SER A 655 32.95 -30.53 -10.81
C SER A 655 33.67 -29.65 -11.82
N SER A 656 34.49 -28.69 -11.40
CA SER A 656 35.26 -27.78 -12.27
C SER A 656 36.60 -28.40 -12.72
N LYS A 657 37.00 -29.55 -12.18
CA LYS A 657 38.28 -30.18 -12.48
C LYS A 657 38.49 -30.44 -13.96
N GLY A 658 37.47 -30.95 -14.65
CA GLY A 658 37.52 -31.16 -16.11
C GLY A 658 37.79 -29.88 -16.89
N GLN A 659 37.13 -28.78 -16.53
CA GLN A 659 37.29 -27.47 -17.19
C GLN A 659 38.67 -26.85 -16.89
N LEU A 660 39.20 -27.03 -15.66
CA LEU A 660 40.52 -26.55 -15.29
C LEU A 660 41.63 -27.32 -16.02
N LEU A 661 41.46 -28.65 -16.20
CA LEU A 661 42.38 -29.48 -17.00
C LEU A 661 42.33 -29.09 -18.48
N GLU A 662 41.14 -28.82 -19.04
CA GLU A 662 40.99 -28.40 -20.42
C GLU A 662 41.60 -26.98 -20.63
N ALA A 663 41.38 -26.07 -19.68
CA ALA A 663 42.01 -24.73 -19.74
C ALA A 663 43.52 -24.82 -19.70
N LYS A 664 44.10 -25.71 -18.86
CA LYS A 664 45.54 -25.98 -18.82
C LYS A 664 46.05 -26.53 -20.13
N GLU A 665 45.37 -27.50 -20.73
CA GLU A 665 45.72 -28.06 -22.02
C GLU A 665 45.68 -27.02 -23.14
N ASN A 666 44.68 -26.15 -23.13
CA ASN A 666 44.54 -25.06 -24.09
C ASN A 666 45.69 -24.05 -23.98
N LEU A 667 46.12 -23.72 -22.76
CA LEU A 667 47.30 -22.87 -22.55
C LEU A 667 48.58 -23.54 -23.06
N GLN A 668 48.76 -24.85 -22.83
CA GLN A 668 49.89 -25.60 -23.35
C GLN A 668 49.92 -25.66 -24.87
N LYS A 669 48.74 -25.83 -25.51
CA LYS A 669 48.62 -25.81 -26.97
C LYS A 669 48.96 -24.42 -27.51
N MET A 670 48.55 -23.37 -26.80
CA MET A 670 48.88 -22.00 -27.18
C MET A 670 50.37 -21.72 -27.10
N LEU A 671 51.06 -22.16 -26.02
CA LEU A 671 52.53 -22.07 -25.88
C LEU A 671 53.28 -22.81 -27.00
N ALA A 672 52.74 -23.94 -27.46
CA ALA A 672 53.35 -24.75 -28.48
C ALA A 672 53.11 -24.22 -29.94
N SER A 673 52.03 -23.47 -30.17
CA SER A 673 51.55 -23.12 -31.50
C SER A 673 51.71 -21.66 -31.89
N ILE A 674 51.91 -20.75 -30.92
CA ILE A 674 52.01 -19.31 -31.18
C ILE A 674 53.39 -18.79 -30.77
N PRO A 675 54.12 -18.07 -31.63
CA PRO A 675 55.35 -17.39 -31.22
C PRO A 675 55.01 -16.22 -30.31
N LEU A 676 55.33 -16.37 -29.04
CA LEU A 676 55.06 -15.35 -27.99
C LEU A 676 56.36 -14.59 -27.70
N THR A 677 56.20 -13.30 -27.37
CA THR A 677 57.27 -12.48 -26.77
C THR A 677 57.57 -13.00 -25.37
N ASP A 678 58.74 -12.62 -24.80
CA ASP A 678 59.14 -13.01 -23.48
C ASP A 678 58.12 -12.59 -22.40
N ASP A 679 57.51 -11.40 -22.51
CA ASP A 679 56.49 -10.89 -21.58
C ASP A 679 55.18 -11.68 -21.73
N GLU A 680 54.76 -12.00 -22.94
CA GLU A 680 53.57 -12.82 -23.20
C GLU A 680 53.75 -14.25 -22.72
N ARG A 681 54.96 -14.82 -22.87
CA ARG A 681 55.31 -16.14 -22.36
C ARG A 681 55.23 -16.17 -20.84
N ALA A 682 55.83 -15.17 -20.20
CA ALA A 682 55.78 -15.07 -18.74
C ALA A 682 54.34 -14.97 -18.21
N ALA A 683 53.47 -14.21 -18.90
CA ALA A 683 52.05 -14.12 -18.52
C ALA A 683 51.28 -15.46 -18.66
N VAL A 684 51.59 -16.25 -19.68
CA VAL A 684 51.00 -17.58 -19.89
C VAL A 684 51.52 -18.59 -18.88
N ASP A 685 52.82 -18.60 -18.61
CA ASP A 685 53.45 -19.45 -17.58
C ASP A 685 52.86 -19.15 -16.19
N ASP A 686 52.65 -17.88 -15.90
CA ASP A 686 52.03 -17.41 -14.67
C ASP A 686 50.55 -17.85 -14.58
N GLY A 687 49.80 -17.82 -15.70
CA GLY A 687 48.43 -18.35 -15.82
C GLY A 687 48.38 -19.88 -15.61
N GLN A 688 49.35 -20.60 -16.12
CA GLN A 688 49.46 -22.03 -15.94
C GLN A 688 49.78 -22.42 -14.48
N ALA A 689 50.68 -21.69 -13.83
CA ALA A 689 50.97 -21.87 -12.42
C ALA A 689 49.75 -21.63 -11.53
N ALA A 690 48.92 -20.68 -11.85
CA ALA A 690 47.64 -20.40 -11.14
C ALA A 690 46.64 -21.56 -11.31
N LEU A 691 46.53 -22.15 -12.50
CA LEU A 691 45.69 -23.32 -12.75
C LEU A 691 46.19 -24.55 -12.00
N ASP A 692 47.50 -24.75 -11.92
CA ASP A 692 48.12 -25.85 -11.18
C ASP A 692 47.85 -25.72 -9.68
N GLN A 693 47.95 -24.54 -9.11
CA GLN A 693 47.57 -24.28 -7.73
C GLN A 693 46.09 -24.60 -7.45
N LEU A 694 45.19 -24.25 -8.38
CA LEU A 694 43.77 -24.58 -8.23
C LEU A 694 43.52 -26.07 -8.30
N LEU A 695 44.17 -26.77 -9.20
CA LEU A 695 44.10 -28.24 -9.32
C LEU A 695 44.65 -28.94 -8.08
N GLU A 696 45.71 -28.40 -7.47
CA GLU A 696 46.30 -28.90 -6.23
C GLU A 696 45.33 -28.68 -5.03
N ARG A 697 44.70 -27.52 -4.94
CA ARG A 697 43.69 -27.20 -3.93
C ARG A 697 42.45 -28.12 -3.99
N LEU A 698 42.14 -28.68 -5.15
CA LEU A 698 41.02 -29.64 -5.31
C LEU A 698 41.27 -31.00 -4.61
N THR A 699 42.48 -31.28 -4.18
CA THR A 699 42.83 -32.60 -3.64
C THR A 699 42.68 -32.73 -2.14
N ASP A 700 42.91 -31.68 -1.35
CA ASP A 700 43.08 -31.83 0.09
C ASP A 700 42.43 -30.78 1.00
N VAL A 701 41.78 -29.71 0.45
CA VAL A 701 41.16 -28.67 1.26
C VAL A 701 39.67 -28.86 1.36
N PRO A 702 39.08 -28.90 2.57
CA PRO A 702 37.63 -28.91 2.75
C PRO A 702 36.97 -27.68 2.07
N THR A 703 35.84 -27.90 1.42
CA THR A 703 35.05 -26.80 0.92
C THR A 703 34.51 -25.98 2.10
N PRO A 704 34.12 -24.71 1.91
CA PRO A 704 33.45 -23.96 2.96
C PRO A 704 32.19 -24.65 3.53
N ALA A 705 31.63 -25.63 2.83
CA ALA A 705 30.51 -26.46 3.29
C ALA A 705 30.94 -27.70 4.13
N GLY A 706 32.23 -27.86 4.42
CA GLY A 706 32.79 -28.89 5.29
C GLY A 706 33.49 -30.05 4.58
N PRO A 707 32.87 -30.83 3.68
CA PRO A 707 33.54 -31.93 3.01
C PRO A 707 34.53 -31.46 1.94
N THR A 708 35.61 -32.23 1.72
CA THR A 708 36.55 -31.95 0.62
C THR A 708 35.89 -32.18 -0.74
N PRO A 709 36.40 -31.56 -1.83
CA PRO A 709 35.90 -31.80 -3.18
C PRO A 709 35.85 -33.29 -3.57
N ARG A 710 36.74 -34.10 -3.04
CA ARG A 710 36.70 -35.57 -3.23
C ARG A 710 35.55 -36.26 -2.51
N GLN A 711 35.15 -35.74 -1.37
CA GLN A 711 34.03 -36.29 -0.59
C GLN A 711 32.67 -35.89 -1.14
N ILE A 712 32.55 -34.71 -1.82
CA ILE A 712 31.30 -34.23 -2.38
C ILE A 712 30.93 -34.95 -3.68
N GLY A 713 31.87 -35.52 -4.40
CA GLY A 713 31.63 -35.77 -5.79
C GLY A 713 32.12 -37.07 -6.42
N ALA A 714 32.18 -38.20 -5.76
CA ALA A 714 32.15 -39.43 -6.51
C ALA A 714 30.72 -40.00 -6.50
N PRO A 715 29.86 -39.76 -7.51
CA PRO A 715 28.76 -40.69 -7.71
C PRO A 715 29.38 -42.03 -8.03
N ALA A 716 29.19 -42.98 -7.14
CA ALA A 716 29.39 -44.36 -7.48
C ALA A 716 28.55 -44.61 -8.74
N THR A 717 29.24 -44.84 -9.88
CA THR A 717 28.64 -45.19 -11.16
C THR A 717 27.62 -44.16 -11.74
N ALA A 718 28.09 -43.03 -12.23
CA ALA A 718 27.36 -42.30 -13.25
C ALA A 718 27.51 -43.07 -14.57
N ALA A 719 26.51 -43.85 -14.93
CA ALA A 719 26.33 -44.24 -16.32
C ALA A 719 26.10 -42.94 -17.11
N LEU A 720 27.05 -42.58 -17.96
CA LEU A 720 26.89 -41.52 -18.92
C LEU A 720 25.62 -41.81 -19.73
N LEU A 721 24.57 -41.02 -19.58
CA LEU A 721 23.44 -41.06 -20.51
C LEU A 721 24.00 -40.78 -21.89
N PRO A 722 23.74 -41.61 -22.93
CA PRO A 722 24.22 -41.32 -24.26
C PRO A 722 23.67 -39.97 -24.73
N ILE A 723 24.55 -39.10 -25.17
CA ILE A 723 24.16 -37.85 -25.84
C ILE A 723 23.45 -38.28 -27.13
N VAL A 724 22.14 -38.09 -27.17
CA VAL A 724 21.35 -38.29 -28.38
C VAL A 724 21.55 -37.04 -29.22
N ASP A 725 22.25 -37.17 -30.34
CA ASP A 725 22.36 -36.09 -31.34
C ASP A 725 21.00 -35.89 -31.99
N ILE A 726 20.33 -34.80 -31.62
CA ILE A 726 19.00 -34.42 -32.13
C ILE A 726 19.06 -33.86 -33.57
N THR A 727 20.22 -33.74 -34.17
CA THR A 727 20.36 -33.24 -35.57
C THR A 727 20.15 -34.32 -36.64
N ASN A 728 20.11 -35.60 -36.26
CA ASN A 728 19.81 -36.71 -37.19
C ASN A 728 18.73 -37.63 -36.61
N PRO A 729 17.50 -37.62 -37.17
CA PRO A 729 16.47 -38.57 -36.74
C PRO A 729 16.87 -40.00 -37.17
N PRO A 730 16.72 -41.02 -36.29
CA PRO A 730 17.07 -42.39 -36.64
C PRO A 730 16.16 -42.94 -37.75
N GLU A 731 16.75 -43.47 -38.80
CA GLU A 731 16.05 -44.24 -39.83
C GLU A 731 15.22 -45.35 -39.23
N LYS A 732 13.98 -45.47 -39.68
CA LYS A 732 13.05 -46.54 -39.31
C LYS A 732 13.61 -47.89 -39.79
N ARG A 733 14.15 -48.66 -38.89
CA ARG A 733 14.39 -50.10 -39.16
C ARG A 733 13.07 -50.84 -39.07
N ALA A 734 12.65 -51.38 -40.20
CA ALA A 734 11.60 -52.38 -40.29
C ALA A 734 12.07 -53.66 -39.59
N GLY A 735 11.45 -54.02 -38.48
CA GLY A 735 11.69 -55.28 -37.77
C GLY A 735 10.43 -56.15 -37.85
N THR A 736 10.58 -57.27 -38.45
CA THR A 736 9.63 -58.35 -38.62
C THR A 736 9.04 -58.83 -37.29
N CYS A 737 7.69 -59.02 -37.27
CA CYS A 737 6.97 -59.80 -36.28
C CYS A 737 7.36 -61.25 -36.34
N ASP A 738 7.68 -61.84 -35.20
CA ASP A 738 7.52 -63.28 -34.97
C ASP A 738 6.62 -63.52 -33.76
N ILE A 739 5.56 -64.19 -34.03
CA ILE A 739 4.50 -64.60 -33.10
C ILE A 739 4.83 -66.07 -32.66
N ALA A 740 4.95 -66.29 -31.37
CA ALA A 740 4.62 -67.57 -30.71
C ALA A 740 4.47 -67.25 -29.21
N GLY A 741 3.38 -67.38 -28.50
CA GLY A 741 2.46 -68.49 -28.41
C GLY A 741 2.36 -68.89 -26.95
N SER A 742 1.18 -68.98 -26.37
CA SER A 742 0.70 -69.71 -25.21
C SER A 742 0.33 -68.90 -23.99
N ALA A 743 -0.93 -68.59 -23.80
CA ALA A 743 -2.04 -69.36 -23.22
C ALA A 743 -2.15 -69.23 -21.69
N ALA A 744 -3.32 -68.76 -21.32
CA ALA A 744 -4.20 -69.14 -20.22
C ALA A 744 -4.12 -68.40 -18.88
N GLY A 745 -5.27 -67.83 -18.52
CA GLY A 745 -5.84 -67.97 -17.20
C GLY A 745 -6.32 -66.74 -16.48
N GLY A 746 -7.62 -66.47 -16.60
CA GLY A 746 -8.50 -66.30 -15.48
C GLY A 746 -8.75 -64.86 -14.96
N CYS A 747 -9.84 -64.27 -15.37
CA CYS A 747 -10.69 -63.42 -14.52
C CYS A 747 -11.36 -64.26 -13.41
N PRO A 748 -11.88 -63.76 -12.30
CA PRO A 748 -12.88 -62.69 -12.30
C PRO A 748 -12.88 -61.73 -11.06
N ALA A 749 -13.73 -60.80 -11.20
CA ALA A 749 -14.49 -59.90 -10.36
C ALA A 749 -13.86 -58.52 -10.11
#